data_4ce98b6ffde3862073a0993552d2c8fa
#
_entry.id   4ce98b6ffde3862073a0993552d2c8fa
#
_cell.length_a   1.000
_cell.length_b   1.000
_cell.length_c   1.000
_cell.angle_alpha   90.00
_cell.angle_beta   90.00
_cell.angle_gamma   90.00
#
_symmetry.space_group_name_H-M   'P 1'
#
loop_
_entity.id
_entity.type
_entity.pdbx_description
1 polymer ?
#
loop_
_entity_poly.entity_id
_entity_poly.type
_entity_poly.pdbx_seq_one_letter_code
_entity_poly.pdbx_strand_id
1 'polypeptide(L)'
;MNQFMRASTRKKRETMMETALAMFMDKGYENVSVDDIIEATSTSKGTFYHYFKSKDAIISALYSKQIELIREWVSQPPSKVQSLEGHMNRLFLDLASNITESPRLIRSLQAVSLQNEAVRSEENRYLRILSESLQHWLPDQQKVELLICLYTGTLTQWCKQDEANLVHLMKNNLAWLWAGLRSEDALAPLRVESVPKEEHIMKVAIIGGGLAGLTAAAYLSENSNIEGVLFERSPQLGGRAFTYEKSGFTLNYGAHAIYGIDRHKLTLMERELGLSFSSKQVDKRRVVYAKHNELTPAPLDFVNILKTDLLSTMQKVRFVGEIAAIIANIHQLKNYDTLGDYLAESDADEDVKELWEHLVCSNFFIAPEDARKVSGSVISEYYHNLFLSSKPVSYVLGSWAVITNQLKQKIENSGRFQIALQEGVDSIRYADKKFILQTKSREEAFDKIIFAMPVQQVVKLLKGTAWEPFLAPYEANTATEVMVYDIGLKSVVARPFSYISDMDNKQFISDVSATDHTLVPEGGQLLQGIAYLSDDFGSEEERKQYLERKTQQMEALFDKHYPGWREEVAVKRVSKKAMVSSVKNIASNILLPTRVENVPFYFCGDGCNGKGELAERAFSSARSVAQSIVEEVNHALVHA
;
A
#
# COMPACT_ATOMS: atom_id res chain seq x y z
N MET A 1 -11.34 -1.54 51.18
CA MET A 1 -10.10 -0.99 50.55
C MET A 1 -10.09 -1.16 49.02
N ASN A 2 -10.48 -2.33 48.47
CA ASN A 2 -10.47 -2.57 47.02
C ASN A 2 -11.50 -1.74 46.16
N GLN A 3 -12.63 -1.38 46.72
CA GLN A 3 -13.66 -0.59 46.00
C GLN A 3 -13.27 0.89 45.82
N PHE A 4 -12.67 1.50 46.84
CA PHE A 4 -12.17 2.88 46.80
C PHE A 4 -10.95 3.04 45.88
N MET A 5 -10.05 2.06 45.82
CA MET A 5 -8.94 2.06 44.88
C MET A 5 -9.40 1.94 43.43
N ARG A 6 -10.40 1.12 43.15
CA ARG A 6 -11.00 1.02 41.78
C ARG A 6 -11.69 2.31 41.36
N ALA A 7 -12.38 3.01 42.27
CA ALA A 7 -13.04 4.29 42.00
C ALA A 7 -12.01 5.41 41.71
N SER A 8 -10.91 5.49 42.48
CA SER A 8 -9.82 6.46 42.24
C SER A 8 -9.10 6.21 40.91
N THR A 9 -8.87 4.96 40.57
CA THR A 9 -8.23 4.54 39.28
C THR A 9 -9.11 4.88 38.09
N ARG A 10 -10.42 4.63 38.20
CA ARG A 10 -11.40 4.96 37.19
C ARG A 10 -11.50 6.48 36.97
N LYS A 11 -11.56 7.26 38.04
CA LYS A 11 -11.61 8.72 37.96
C LYS A 11 -10.37 9.33 37.30
N LYS A 12 -9.16 8.81 37.60
CA LYS A 12 -7.91 9.24 36.96
C LYS A 12 -7.91 8.96 35.46
N ARG A 13 -8.37 7.79 35.05
CA ARG A 13 -8.51 7.43 33.63
C ARG A 13 -9.50 8.33 32.90
N GLU A 14 -10.65 8.62 33.51
CA GLU A 14 -11.69 9.51 32.98
C GLU A 14 -11.15 10.94 32.83
N THR A 15 -10.50 11.50 33.87
CA THR A 15 -9.88 12.84 33.81
C THR A 15 -8.81 12.93 32.71
N MET A 16 -7.96 11.90 32.56
CA MET A 16 -6.94 11.88 31.50
C MET A 16 -7.58 11.86 30.11
N MET A 17 -8.63 11.09 29.93
CA MET A 17 -9.40 11.03 28.69
C MET A 17 -10.06 12.38 28.38
N GLU A 18 -10.76 12.99 29.33
CA GLU A 18 -11.41 14.28 29.18
C GLU A 18 -10.43 15.40 28.84
N THR A 19 -9.27 15.43 29.51
CA THR A 19 -8.21 16.41 29.24
C THR A 19 -7.64 16.22 27.84
N ALA A 20 -7.30 14.98 27.46
CA ALA A 20 -6.80 14.70 26.12
C ALA A 20 -7.78 15.10 25.02
N LEU A 21 -9.07 14.82 25.25
CA LEU A 21 -10.13 15.17 24.32
C LEU A 21 -10.32 16.69 24.21
N ALA A 22 -10.25 17.43 25.33
CA ALA A 22 -10.27 18.90 25.30
C ALA A 22 -9.09 19.46 24.51
N MET A 23 -7.89 18.87 24.65
CA MET A 23 -6.72 19.27 23.87
C MET A 23 -6.87 18.95 22.38
N PHE A 24 -7.42 17.80 22.03
CA PHE A 24 -7.70 17.44 20.62
C PHE A 24 -8.67 18.42 19.97
N MET A 25 -9.61 18.96 20.76
CA MET A 25 -10.57 19.97 20.29
C MET A 25 -9.96 21.34 20.08
N ASP A 26 -9.06 21.75 20.98
CA ASP A 26 -8.44 23.06 20.97
C ASP A 26 -7.31 23.15 19.92
N LYS A 27 -6.41 22.17 19.90
CA LYS A 27 -5.19 22.16 19.09
C LYS A 27 -5.28 21.29 17.83
N GLY A 28 -6.31 20.48 17.69
CA GLY A 28 -6.43 19.44 16.68
C GLY A 28 -5.72 18.13 17.09
N TYR A 29 -6.30 16.99 16.69
CA TYR A 29 -5.79 15.65 17.07
C TYR A 29 -4.33 15.44 16.71
N GLU A 30 -3.90 15.84 15.50
CA GLU A 30 -2.52 15.62 15.01
C GLU A 30 -1.48 16.42 15.80
N ASN A 31 -1.87 17.57 16.30
CA ASN A 31 -0.96 18.51 16.98
C ASN A 31 -0.80 18.25 18.49
N VAL A 32 -1.47 17.24 19.04
CA VAL A 32 -1.35 16.86 20.45
C VAL A 32 -0.55 15.58 20.58
N SER A 33 0.57 15.63 21.29
CA SER A 33 1.38 14.47 21.62
C SER A 33 0.92 13.78 22.92
N VAL A 34 1.39 12.56 23.16
CA VAL A 34 1.19 11.88 24.44
C VAL A 34 1.86 12.64 25.59
N ASP A 35 3.01 13.26 25.33
CA ASP A 35 3.72 14.02 26.35
C ASP A 35 2.96 15.30 26.74
N ASP A 36 2.27 15.98 25.81
CA ASP A 36 1.37 17.09 26.11
C ASP A 36 0.21 16.69 27.06
N ILE A 37 -0.36 15.49 26.81
CA ILE A 37 -1.44 14.96 27.66
C ILE A 37 -0.94 14.64 29.06
N ILE A 38 0.26 14.07 29.18
CA ILE A 38 0.92 13.74 30.44
C ILE A 38 1.18 15.02 31.24
N GLU A 39 1.68 16.06 30.61
CA GLU A 39 1.94 17.36 31.22
C GLU A 39 0.61 18.01 31.71
N ALA A 40 -0.38 18.09 30.84
CA ALA A 40 -1.68 18.69 31.15
C ALA A 40 -2.44 17.97 32.28
N THR A 41 -2.24 16.66 32.42
CA THR A 41 -2.86 15.85 33.48
C THR A 41 -1.99 15.69 34.72
N SER A 42 -0.79 16.24 34.73
CA SER A 42 0.19 16.10 35.81
C SER A 42 0.43 14.64 36.20
N THR A 43 0.50 13.76 35.18
CA THR A 43 0.70 12.32 35.37
C THR A 43 2.08 11.87 34.90
N SER A 44 2.46 10.63 35.18
CA SER A 44 3.69 10.05 34.64
C SER A 44 3.44 9.31 33.33
N LYS A 45 4.47 9.16 32.50
CA LYS A 45 4.43 8.38 31.27
C LYS A 45 3.97 6.93 31.51
N GLY A 46 4.44 6.32 32.61
CA GLY A 46 3.98 5.00 33.04
C GLY A 46 2.50 4.94 33.39
N THR A 47 1.95 6.01 34.00
CA THR A 47 0.51 6.10 34.31
C THR A 47 -0.32 6.21 33.04
N PHE A 48 0.13 6.98 32.05
CA PHE A 48 -0.56 7.07 30.75
C PHE A 48 -0.62 5.70 30.09
N TYR A 49 0.52 5.04 29.89
CA TYR A 49 0.57 3.73 29.21
C TYR A 49 -0.08 2.58 30.00
N HIS A 50 -0.28 2.76 31.31
CA HIS A 50 -1.12 1.85 32.10
C HIS A 50 -2.60 1.92 31.68
N TYR A 51 -3.10 3.12 31.32
CA TYR A 51 -4.52 3.32 30.94
C TYR A 51 -4.76 3.25 29.43
N PHE A 52 -3.85 3.78 28.63
CA PHE A 52 -3.98 3.91 27.18
C PHE A 52 -2.69 3.48 26.48
N LYS A 53 -2.78 2.51 25.59
CA LYS A 53 -1.61 2.03 24.83
C LYS A 53 -1.06 3.05 23.83
N SER A 54 -1.90 3.97 23.36
CA SER A 54 -1.58 5.04 22.42
C SER A 54 -2.58 6.19 22.58
N LYS A 55 -2.34 7.28 21.90
CA LYS A 55 -3.28 8.40 21.72
C LYS A 55 -4.61 7.92 21.08
N ASP A 56 -4.51 7.00 20.11
CA ASP A 56 -5.69 6.43 19.44
C ASP A 56 -6.57 5.58 20.39
N ALA A 57 -5.95 4.97 21.40
CA ALA A 57 -6.70 4.19 22.41
C ALA A 57 -7.68 5.05 23.25
N ILE A 58 -7.46 6.37 23.29
CA ILE A 58 -8.41 7.31 23.92
C ILE A 58 -9.68 7.42 23.05
N ILE A 59 -9.53 7.49 21.73
CA ILE A 59 -10.64 7.50 20.78
C ILE A 59 -11.44 6.21 20.86
N SER A 60 -10.76 5.06 20.87
CA SER A 60 -11.42 3.76 21.06
C SER A 60 -12.22 3.67 22.36
N ALA A 61 -11.74 4.32 23.43
CA ALA A 61 -12.44 4.35 24.71
C ALA A 61 -13.75 5.15 24.68
N LEU A 62 -13.85 6.15 23.81
CA LEU A 62 -15.10 6.92 23.61
C LEU A 62 -16.18 6.09 22.96
N TYR A 63 -15.84 5.40 21.87
CA TYR A 63 -16.81 4.53 21.20
C TYR A 63 -17.21 3.33 22.08
N SER A 64 -16.35 2.91 23.03
CA SER A 64 -16.67 1.82 23.95
C SER A 64 -17.94 2.07 24.77
N LYS A 65 -18.18 3.30 25.22
CA LYS A 65 -19.39 3.65 25.97
C LYS A 65 -20.66 3.51 25.11
N GLN A 66 -20.59 3.93 23.86
CA GLN A 66 -21.68 3.79 22.89
C GLN A 66 -21.93 2.29 22.56
N ILE A 67 -20.86 1.51 22.42
CA ILE A 67 -20.96 0.07 22.18
C ILE A 67 -21.58 -0.67 23.36
N GLU A 68 -21.32 -0.25 24.60
CA GLU A 68 -21.97 -0.81 25.79
C GLU A 68 -23.49 -0.56 25.76
N LEU A 69 -23.93 0.65 25.44
CA LEU A 69 -25.37 0.97 25.29
C LEU A 69 -26.05 0.09 24.22
N ILE A 70 -25.36 -0.13 23.09
CA ILE A 70 -25.88 -1.00 22.02
C ILE A 70 -26.01 -2.44 22.53
N ARG A 71 -25.01 -2.97 23.24
CA ARG A 71 -25.03 -4.33 23.78
C ARG A 71 -26.12 -4.51 24.83
N GLU A 72 -26.30 -3.54 25.71
CA GLU A 72 -27.39 -3.54 26.71
C GLU A 72 -28.73 -3.55 26.00
N TRP A 73 -28.92 -2.73 24.98
CA TRP A 73 -30.14 -2.68 24.19
C TRP A 73 -30.42 -4.02 23.47
N VAL A 74 -29.43 -4.66 22.87
CA VAL A 74 -29.59 -5.99 22.22
C VAL A 74 -30.00 -7.07 23.21
N SER A 75 -29.51 -7.01 24.45
CA SER A 75 -29.85 -7.97 25.51
C SER A 75 -31.29 -7.83 26.07
N GLN A 76 -31.97 -6.70 25.76
CA GLN A 76 -33.30 -6.40 26.24
C GLN A 76 -34.34 -6.56 25.11
N PRO A 77 -35.09 -7.66 25.05
CA PRO A 77 -36.10 -7.83 24.01
C PRO A 77 -37.22 -6.76 24.16
N PRO A 78 -37.85 -6.35 23.03
CA PRO A 78 -38.97 -5.43 23.09
C PRO A 78 -40.05 -6.00 24.01
N SER A 79 -40.59 -5.16 24.89
CA SER A 79 -41.70 -5.57 25.76
C SER A 79 -42.95 -5.88 24.92
N LYS A 80 -43.82 -6.77 25.42
CA LYS A 80 -45.06 -7.15 24.71
C LYS A 80 -45.96 -5.96 24.33
N VAL A 81 -45.72 -4.79 24.91
CA VAL A 81 -46.48 -3.55 24.66
C VAL A 81 -45.76 -2.57 23.74
N GLN A 82 -44.46 -2.76 23.51
CA GLN A 82 -43.62 -1.86 22.72
C GLN A 82 -43.51 -2.39 21.27
N SER A 83 -43.84 -1.53 20.31
CA SER A 83 -43.61 -1.87 18.88
C SER A 83 -42.13 -1.99 18.59
N LEU A 84 -41.76 -2.74 17.55
CA LEU A 84 -40.37 -2.84 17.04
C LEU A 84 -39.81 -1.45 16.73
N GLU A 85 -40.63 -0.58 16.11
CA GLU A 85 -40.29 0.83 15.85
C GLU A 85 -39.94 1.58 17.15
N GLY A 86 -40.77 1.45 18.19
CA GLY A 86 -40.52 2.06 19.49
C GLY A 86 -39.24 1.54 20.15
N HIS A 87 -38.91 0.28 19.94
CA HIS A 87 -37.68 -0.34 20.43
C HIS A 87 -36.43 0.21 19.71
N MET A 88 -36.48 0.37 18.37
CA MET A 88 -35.42 1.01 17.58
C MET A 88 -35.24 2.48 17.95
N ASN A 89 -36.36 3.24 18.07
CA ASN A 89 -36.33 4.66 18.44
C ASN A 89 -35.64 4.86 19.79
N ARG A 90 -35.88 4.01 20.76
CA ARG A 90 -35.26 4.08 22.07
C ARG A 90 -33.73 4.00 21.95
N LEU A 91 -33.18 3.05 21.19
CA LEU A 91 -31.75 2.95 20.98
C LEU A 91 -31.15 4.27 20.45
N PHE A 92 -31.70 4.79 19.36
CA PHE A 92 -31.15 5.99 18.72
C PHE A 92 -31.29 7.25 19.58
N LEU A 93 -32.35 7.35 20.39
CA LEU A 93 -32.53 8.45 21.34
C LEU A 93 -31.56 8.33 22.53
N ASP A 94 -31.31 7.13 23.02
CA ASP A 94 -30.36 6.89 24.10
C ASP A 94 -28.90 7.17 23.60
N LEU A 95 -28.55 6.75 22.38
CA LEU A 95 -27.28 7.09 21.73
C LEU A 95 -27.15 8.62 21.55
N ALA A 96 -28.17 9.29 21.04
CA ALA A 96 -28.19 10.76 20.87
C ALA A 96 -28.05 11.49 22.20
N SER A 97 -28.76 11.04 23.24
CA SER A 97 -28.66 11.62 24.58
C SER A 97 -27.27 11.51 25.16
N ASN A 98 -26.62 10.34 25.02
CA ASN A 98 -25.28 10.14 25.51
C ASN A 98 -24.24 11.01 24.76
N ILE A 99 -24.43 11.22 23.47
CA ILE A 99 -23.58 12.11 22.63
C ILE A 99 -23.70 13.57 23.11
N THR A 100 -24.89 14.02 23.52
CA THR A 100 -25.10 15.40 23.98
C THR A 100 -24.45 15.72 25.32
N GLU A 101 -23.93 14.74 26.06
CA GLU A 101 -23.08 14.96 27.22
C GLU A 101 -21.73 15.65 26.89
N SER A 102 -21.24 15.52 25.65
CA SER A 102 -19.97 16.10 25.21
C SER A 102 -20.04 16.63 23.76
N PRO A 103 -20.86 17.69 23.48
CA PRO A 103 -21.15 18.12 22.11
C PRO A 103 -19.91 18.55 21.31
N ARG A 104 -19.00 19.31 21.92
CA ARG A 104 -17.80 19.82 21.29
C ARG A 104 -16.90 18.68 20.83
N LEU A 105 -16.76 17.65 21.66
CA LEU A 105 -15.95 16.49 21.39
C LEU A 105 -16.40 15.74 20.13
N ILE A 106 -17.70 15.46 20.04
CA ILE A 106 -18.26 14.70 18.90
C ILE A 106 -18.12 15.49 17.60
N ARG A 107 -18.29 16.81 17.64
CA ARG A 107 -18.04 17.69 16.47
C ARG A 107 -16.58 17.61 16.01
N SER A 108 -15.63 17.62 16.96
CA SER A 108 -14.20 17.48 16.64
C SER A 108 -13.86 16.09 16.12
N LEU A 109 -14.43 15.03 16.69
CA LEU A 109 -14.22 13.66 16.20
C LEU A 109 -14.72 13.49 14.77
N GLN A 110 -15.88 14.03 14.42
CA GLN A 110 -16.40 13.98 13.05
C GLN A 110 -15.49 14.74 12.07
N ALA A 111 -14.96 15.88 12.46
CA ALA A 111 -14.00 16.62 11.62
C ALA A 111 -12.69 15.85 11.43
N VAL A 112 -12.19 15.21 12.49
CA VAL A 112 -10.94 14.44 12.47
C VAL A 112 -11.11 13.10 11.74
N SER A 113 -12.26 12.43 11.84
CA SER A 113 -12.50 11.15 11.16
C SER A 113 -12.38 11.25 9.64
N LEU A 114 -12.66 12.42 9.07
CA LEU A 114 -12.48 12.67 7.64
C LEU A 114 -11.01 12.69 7.21
N GLN A 115 -10.10 13.04 8.12
CA GLN A 115 -8.67 13.25 7.82
C GLN A 115 -7.76 12.17 8.43
N ASN A 116 -8.19 11.53 9.52
CA ASN A 116 -7.38 10.57 10.27
C ASN A 116 -7.91 9.13 10.11
N GLU A 117 -7.07 8.23 9.55
CA GLU A 117 -7.45 6.84 9.27
C GLU A 117 -7.73 6.03 10.56
N ALA A 118 -7.01 6.29 11.66
CA ALA A 118 -7.21 5.56 12.91
C ALA A 118 -8.57 5.89 13.53
N VAL A 119 -8.95 7.17 13.54
CA VAL A 119 -10.25 7.63 14.04
C VAL A 119 -11.38 7.10 13.16
N ARG A 120 -11.23 7.17 11.85
CA ARG A 120 -12.18 6.60 10.87
C ARG A 120 -12.36 5.10 11.03
N SER A 121 -11.29 4.37 11.32
CA SER A 121 -11.35 2.92 11.55
C SER A 121 -12.18 2.56 12.78
N GLU A 122 -12.07 3.32 13.87
CA GLU A 122 -12.87 3.12 15.08
C GLU A 122 -14.35 3.51 14.85
N GLU A 123 -14.61 4.58 14.12
CA GLU A 123 -15.98 4.97 13.72
C GLU A 123 -16.63 3.86 12.86
N ASN A 124 -15.94 3.35 11.86
CA ASN A 124 -16.43 2.25 11.02
C ASN A 124 -16.67 0.97 11.83
N ARG A 125 -15.82 0.68 12.83
CA ARG A 125 -16.01 -0.43 13.74
C ARG A 125 -17.28 -0.25 14.57
N TYR A 126 -17.52 0.94 15.11
CA TYR A 126 -18.72 1.29 15.87
C TYR A 126 -19.98 1.12 15.01
N LEU A 127 -20.00 1.70 13.80
CA LEU A 127 -21.14 1.61 12.88
C LEU A 127 -21.45 0.17 12.45
N ARG A 128 -20.43 -0.67 12.29
CA ARG A 128 -20.60 -2.10 12.02
C ARG A 128 -21.29 -2.82 13.17
N ILE A 129 -20.84 -2.58 14.42
CA ILE A 129 -21.47 -3.18 15.60
C ILE A 129 -22.93 -2.71 15.73
N LEU A 130 -23.21 -1.44 15.45
CA LEU A 130 -24.56 -0.92 15.43
C LEU A 130 -25.43 -1.61 14.36
N SER A 131 -24.92 -1.77 13.15
CA SER A 131 -25.60 -2.45 12.05
C SER A 131 -25.94 -3.91 12.39
N GLU A 132 -24.94 -4.69 12.84
CA GLU A 132 -25.12 -6.08 13.26
C GLU A 132 -26.14 -6.22 14.40
N SER A 133 -26.13 -5.27 15.32
CA SER A 133 -27.07 -5.24 16.45
C SER A 133 -28.50 -4.90 16.05
N LEU A 134 -28.69 -4.01 15.08
CA LEU A 134 -29.99 -3.72 14.49
C LEU A 134 -30.55 -4.91 13.72
N GLN A 135 -29.69 -5.62 12.97
CA GLN A 135 -30.08 -6.83 12.21
C GLN A 135 -30.63 -7.94 13.10
N HIS A 136 -30.20 -7.99 14.36
CA HIS A 136 -30.74 -8.96 15.32
C HIS A 136 -32.27 -8.84 15.48
N TRP A 137 -32.82 -7.63 15.43
CA TRP A 137 -34.25 -7.35 15.60
C TRP A 137 -34.96 -6.98 14.30
N LEU A 138 -34.23 -6.54 13.29
CA LEU A 138 -34.72 -6.08 11.99
C LEU A 138 -33.96 -6.82 10.88
N PRO A 139 -34.47 -7.99 10.42
CA PRO A 139 -33.76 -8.80 9.39
C PRO A 139 -33.66 -8.13 8.02
N ASP A 140 -34.44 -7.07 7.77
CA ASP A 140 -34.45 -6.33 6.51
C ASP A 140 -33.20 -5.43 6.42
N GLN A 141 -32.23 -5.87 5.63
CA GLN A 141 -30.97 -5.19 5.43
C GLN A 141 -31.13 -3.74 4.96
N GLN A 142 -32.05 -3.48 4.04
CA GLN A 142 -32.28 -2.14 3.49
C GLN A 142 -32.79 -1.17 4.56
N LYS A 143 -33.68 -1.63 5.45
CA LYS A 143 -34.15 -0.81 6.56
C LYS A 143 -33.06 -0.54 7.58
N VAL A 144 -32.17 -1.50 7.83
CA VAL A 144 -31.00 -1.30 8.70
C VAL A 144 -30.09 -0.24 8.12
N GLU A 145 -29.78 -0.31 6.82
CA GLU A 145 -28.95 0.68 6.13
C GLU A 145 -29.58 2.09 6.18
N LEU A 146 -30.90 2.19 5.96
CA LEU A 146 -31.62 3.46 6.08
C LEU A 146 -31.53 4.04 7.49
N LEU A 147 -31.65 3.23 8.54
CA LEU A 147 -31.51 3.67 9.93
C LEU A 147 -30.08 4.16 10.23
N ILE A 148 -29.06 3.48 9.73
CA ILE A 148 -27.67 3.90 9.87
C ILE A 148 -27.42 5.22 9.13
N CYS A 149 -27.90 5.35 7.89
CA CYS A 149 -27.81 6.58 7.10
C CYS A 149 -28.52 7.75 7.79
N LEU A 150 -29.72 7.52 8.34
CA LEU A 150 -30.45 8.53 9.08
C LEU A 150 -29.69 8.96 10.33
N TYR A 151 -29.13 8.02 11.09
CA TYR A 151 -28.36 8.28 12.29
C TYR A 151 -27.11 9.13 11.99
N THR A 152 -26.29 8.70 11.04
CA THR A 152 -25.06 9.41 10.66
C THR A 152 -25.35 10.75 10.01
N GLY A 153 -26.37 10.85 9.15
CA GLY A 153 -26.83 12.08 8.55
C GLY A 153 -27.36 13.09 9.59
N THR A 154 -28.12 12.62 10.60
CA THR A 154 -28.61 13.46 11.70
C THR A 154 -27.44 14.00 12.54
N LEU A 155 -26.45 13.18 12.85
CA LEU A 155 -25.23 13.62 13.54
C LEU A 155 -24.47 14.69 12.73
N THR A 156 -24.28 14.45 11.44
CA THR A 156 -23.61 15.39 10.54
C THR A 156 -24.37 16.73 10.44
N GLN A 157 -25.69 16.69 10.34
CA GLN A 157 -26.52 17.87 10.32
C GLN A 157 -26.41 18.66 11.64
N TRP A 158 -26.47 17.96 12.77
CA TRP A 158 -26.32 18.57 14.08
C TRP A 158 -24.93 19.18 14.30
N CYS A 159 -23.88 18.55 13.82
CA CYS A 159 -22.52 19.09 13.90
C CYS A 159 -22.34 20.43 13.18
N LYS A 160 -23.17 20.72 12.18
CA LYS A 160 -23.16 21.98 11.42
C LYS A 160 -24.03 23.08 12.02
N GLN A 161 -24.79 22.79 13.07
CA GLN A 161 -25.75 23.72 13.69
C GLN A 161 -25.39 23.95 15.16
N ASP A 162 -25.05 25.18 15.54
CA ASP A 162 -24.51 25.46 16.88
C ASP A 162 -25.56 25.34 18.02
N GLU A 163 -26.84 25.58 17.75
CA GLU A 163 -27.90 25.60 18.75
C GLU A 163 -28.90 24.42 18.66
N ALA A 164 -28.67 23.46 17.74
CA ALA A 164 -29.62 22.38 17.54
C ALA A 164 -29.57 21.33 18.67
N ASN A 165 -30.73 20.88 19.11
CA ASN A 165 -30.88 19.79 20.07
C ASN A 165 -30.86 18.45 19.30
N LEU A 166 -29.79 17.66 19.47
CA LEU A 166 -29.59 16.40 18.75
C LEU A 166 -30.73 15.40 19.04
N VAL A 167 -31.17 15.26 20.29
CA VAL A 167 -32.23 14.32 20.66
C VAL A 167 -33.54 14.68 19.96
N HIS A 168 -33.88 15.98 19.91
CA HIS A 168 -35.06 16.46 19.21
C HIS A 168 -34.97 16.24 17.70
N LEU A 169 -33.80 16.53 17.10
CA LEU A 169 -33.54 16.32 15.69
C LEU A 169 -33.64 14.82 15.33
N MET A 170 -33.02 13.96 16.13
CA MET A 170 -33.07 12.50 15.96
C MET A 170 -34.52 11.98 16.05
N LYS A 171 -35.29 12.44 17.05
CA LYS A 171 -36.70 12.06 17.22
C LYS A 171 -37.53 12.42 15.99
N ASN A 172 -37.36 13.64 15.47
CA ASN A 172 -38.11 14.11 14.30
C ASN A 172 -37.73 13.29 13.05
N ASN A 173 -36.44 13.09 12.81
CA ASN A 173 -35.98 12.35 11.65
C ASN A 173 -36.43 10.88 11.68
N LEU A 174 -36.40 10.23 12.84
CA LEU A 174 -36.94 8.88 13.02
C LEU A 174 -38.47 8.85 12.75
N ALA A 175 -39.24 9.84 13.24
CA ALA A 175 -40.67 9.91 12.98
C ALA A 175 -40.97 10.03 11.47
N TRP A 176 -40.20 10.85 10.74
CA TRP A 176 -40.31 10.97 9.28
C TRP A 176 -39.97 9.68 8.57
N LEU A 177 -38.90 9.00 8.98
CA LEU A 177 -38.52 7.72 8.40
C LEU A 177 -39.64 6.67 8.55
N TRP A 178 -40.14 6.51 9.77
CA TRP A 178 -41.21 5.52 10.04
C TRP A 178 -42.52 5.86 9.35
N ALA A 179 -42.87 7.14 9.24
CA ALA A 179 -44.02 7.58 8.47
C ALA A 179 -43.88 7.20 6.98
N GLY A 180 -42.71 7.41 6.41
CA GLY A 180 -42.39 6.99 5.05
C GLY A 180 -42.45 5.46 4.87
N LEU A 181 -41.90 4.70 5.80
CA LEU A 181 -41.88 3.22 5.72
C LEU A 181 -43.27 2.57 5.94
N ARG A 182 -44.25 3.28 6.50
CA ARG A 182 -45.65 2.81 6.70
C ARG A 182 -46.55 3.12 5.51
N SER A 183 -46.21 4.03 4.66
CA SER A 183 -46.95 4.34 3.44
C SER A 183 -46.69 3.20 2.45
N GLU A 184 -47.73 2.45 2.08
CA GLU A 184 -47.60 1.38 1.08
C GLU A 184 -47.12 1.89 -0.28
N ASP A 185 -47.33 3.18 -0.58
CA ASP A 185 -46.80 3.87 -1.76
C ASP A 185 -45.35 4.31 -1.62
N ALA A 186 -44.79 4.37 -0.41
CA ALA A 186 -43.40 4.84 -0.21
C ALA A 186 -42.34 3.78 -0.53
N LEU A 187 -42.74 2.51 -0.64
CA LEU A 187 -41.87 1.40 -1.06
C LEU A 187 -42.25 0.84 -2.44
N ALA A 188 -43.36 1.31 -3.05
CA ALA A 188 -43.38 1.26 -4.51
C ALA A 188 -42.12 1.99 -4.96
N PRO A 189 -41.23 1.34 -5.77
CA PRO A 189 -40.15 2.12 -6.33
C PRO A 189 -40.83 3.34 -6.88
N LEU A 190 -40.45 4.54 -6.39
CA LEU A 190 -40.78 5.76 -7.07
C LEU A 190 -40.52 5.43 -8.53
N ARG A 191 -41.60 5.14 -9.29
CA ARG A 191 -41.59 5.37 -10.71
C ARG A 191 -41.46 6.89 -10.81
N VAL A 192 -40.27 7.36 -10.52
CA VAL A 192 -39.72 8.42 -11.31
C VAL A 192 -39.96 7.88 -12.71
N GLU A 193 -40.99 8.39 -13.42
CA GLU A 193 -40.94 8.32 -14.86
C GLU A 193 -39.54 8.78 -15.15
N SER A 194 -38.70 7.82 -15.38
CA SER A 194 -37.36 8.07 -15.86
C SER A 194 -37.62 8.81 -17.17
N VAL A 195 -37.55 10.14 -17.15
CA VAL A 195 -36.73 10.73 -18.21
C VAL A 195 -35.56 9.81 -18.22
N PRO A 196 -35.27 9.08 -19.30
CA PRO A 196 -34.10 8.22 -19.33
C PRO A 196 -32.95 9.16 -18.98
N LYS A 197 -32.54 9.20 -17.71
CA LYS A 197 -31.21 9.62 -17.36
C LYS A 197 -30.41 8.55 -18.08
N GLU A 198 -29.81 8.91 -19.20
CA GLU A 198 -28.70 8.15 -19.69
C GLU A 198 -27.84 7.93 -18.46
N GLU A 199 -27.84 6.72 -17.92
CA GLU A 199 -26.90 6.32 -16.88
C GLU A 199 -25.56 6.66 -17.49
N HIS A 200 -24.98 7.77 -17.07
CA HIS A 200 -23.73 8.24 -17.65
C HIS A 200 -22.63 7.32 -17.12
N ILE A 201 -22.54 6.14 -17.76
CA ILE A 201 -21.47 5.19 -17.51
C ILE A 201 -20.17 5.90 -17.86
N MET A 202 -19.34 6.15 -16.86
CA MET A 202 -18.03 6.77 -17.06
C MET A 202 -17.11 5.80 -17.78
N LYS A 203 -16.59 6.20 -18.92
CA LYS A 203 -15.70 5.38 -19.73
C LYS A 203 -14.23 5.73 -19.45
N VAL A 204 -13.47 4.75 -18.98
CA VAL A 204 -12.08 4.92 -18.52
C VAL A 204 -11.13 4.14 -19.43
N ALA A 205 -10.10 4.81 -19.96
CA ALA A 205 -8.97 4.16 -20.60
C ALA A 205 -7.85 3.93 -19.58
N ILE A 206 -7.31 2.72 -19.51
CA ILE A 206 -6.11 2.39 -18.73
C ILE A 206 -5.02 2.00 -19.72
N ILE A 207 -3.89 2.73 -19.73
CA ILE A 207 -2.79 2.49 -20.66
C ILE A 207 -1.63 1.82 -19.92
N GLY A 208 -1.46 0.52 -20.17
CA GLY A 208 -0.45 -0.34 -19.58
C GLY A 208 -1.05 -1.47 -18.73
N GLY A 209 -0.81 -2.71 -19.15
CA GLY A 209 -1.30 -3.95 -18.50
C GLY A 209 -0.32 -4.54 -17.47
N GLY A 210 0.51 -3.70 -16.83
CA GLY A 210 1.35 -4.08 -15.71
C GLY A 210 0.56 -4.17 -14.39
N LEU A 211 1.26 -4.42 -13.25
CA LEU A 211 0.63 -4.54 -11.93
C LEU A 211 -0.27 -3.35 -11.59
N ALA A 212 0.17 -2.12 -11.86
CA ALA A 212 -0.61 -0.92 -11.57
C ALA A 212 -1.89 -0.84 -12.39
N GLY A 213 -1.81 -1.08 -13.71
CA GLY A 213 -2.99 -1.04 -14.60
C GLY A 213 -3.99 -2.14 -14.29
N LEU A 214 -3.51 -3.37 -14.04
CA LEU A 214 -4.36 -4.48 -13.59
C LEU A 214 -5.05 -4.18 -12.26
N THR A 215 -4.32 -3.58 -11.31
CA THR A 215 -4.87 -3.19 -10.02
C THR A 215 -5.94 -2.10 -10.18
N ALA A 216 -5.67 -1.04 -10.94
CA ALA A 216 -6.63 0.01 -11.18
C ALA A 216 -7.90 -0.52 -11.86
N ALA A 217 -7.75 -1.36 -12.90
CA ALA A 217 -8.87 -1.99 -13.61
C ALA A 217 -9.70 -2.88 -12.66
N ALA A 218 -9.05 -3.69 -11.81
CA ALA A 218 -9.74 -4.57 -10.88
C ALA A 218 -10.58 -3.79 -9.85
N TYR A 219 -10.05 -2.69 -9.29
CA TYR A 219 -10.83 -1.83 -8.39
C TYR A 219 -11.97 -1.12 -9.10
N LEU A 220 -11.73 -0.56 -10.28
CA LEU A 220 -12.76 0.16 -11.04
C LEU A 220 -13.86 -0.78 -11.52
N SER A 221 -13.53 -2.03 -11.84
CA SER A 221 -14.49 -3.02 -12.31
C SER A 221 -15.54 -3.45 -11.25
N GLU A 222 -15.34 -3.09 -9.99
CA GLU A 222 -16.33 -3.31 -8.93
C GLU A 222 -17.46 -2.27 -8.94
N ASN A 223 -17.30 -1.13 -9.62
CA ASN A 223 -18.30 -0.08 -9.69
C ASN A 223 -19.19 -0.23 -10.93
N SER A 224 -20.52 -0.25 -10.73
CA SER A 224 -21.51 -0.45 -11.81
C SER A 224 -21.57 0.69 -12.84
N ASN A 225 -21.14 1.88 -12.45
CA ASN A 225 -21.20 3.09 -13.29
C ASN A 225 -19.88 3.40 -13.99
N ILE A 226 -18.94 2.46 -13.99
CA ILE A 226 -17.64 2.59 -14.65
C ILE A 226 -17.44 1.41 -15.60
N GLU A 227 -17.09 1.72 -16.83
CA GLU A 227 -16.61 0.75 -17.82
C GLU A 227 -15.32 1.25 -18.47
N GLY A 228 -14.62 0.39 -19.20
CA GLY A 228 -13.43 0.86 -19.87
C GLY A 228 -12.65 -0.18 -20.64
N VAL A 229 -11.47 0.26 -21.05
CA VAL A 229 -10.52 -0.58 -21.78
C VAL A 229 -9.15 -0.47 -21.14
N LEU A 230 -8.55 -1.63 -20.87
CA LEU A 230 -7.14 -1.74 -20.49
C LEU A 230 -6.33 -2.08 -21.75
N PHE A 231 -5.53 -1.13 -22.20
CA PHE A 231 -4.67 -1.25 -23.38
C PHE A 231 -3.29 -1.77 -22.97
N GLU A 232 -2.84 -2.84 -23.60
CA GLU A 232 -1.50 -3.39 -23.43
C GLU A 232 -0.87 -3.68 -24.80
N ARG A 233 0.31 -3.10 -25.03
CA ARG A 233 1.02 -3.24 -26.32
C ARG A 233 1.63 -4.63 -26.53
N SER A 234 1.91 -5.35 -25.43
CA SER A 234 2.47 -6.69 -25.48
C SER A 234 1.38 -7.74 -25.65
N PRO A 235 1.74 -8.96 -26.11
CA PRO A 235 0.77 -10.06 -26.17
C PRO A 235 0.39 -10.61 -24.78
N GLN A 236 0.98 -10.10 -23.70
CA GLN A 236 0.81 -10.65 -22.36
C GLN A 236 0.76 -9.54 -21.31
N LEU A 237 -0.02 -9.79 -20.25
CA LEU A 237 -0.16 -8.92 -19.09
C LEU A 237 0.98 -9.14 -18.08
N GLY A 238 1.06 -8.23 -17.12
CA GLY A 238 1.98 -8.31 -15.99
C GLY A 238 3.13 -7.30 -16.05
N GLY A 239 3.50 -6.82 -17.23
CA GLY A 239 4.62 -5.89 -17.40
C GLY A 239 5.92 -6.45 -16.79
N ARG A 240 6.50 -5.78 -15.79
CA ARG A 240 7.70 -6.27 -15.08
C ARG A 240 7.44 -7.47 -14.14
N ALA A 241 6.21 -7.73 -13.78
CA ALA A 241 5.78 -8.93 -13.05
C ALA A 241 5.39 -10.07 -14.00
N PHE A 242 5.69 -9.94 -15.28
CA PHE A 242 5.44 -10.99 -16.26
C PHE A 242 6.22 -12.26 -15.94
N THR A 243 5.56 -13.39 -16.15
CA THR A 243 6.09 -14.73 -15.91
C THR A 243 5.87 -15.58 -17.16
N TYR A 244 6.84 -16.39 -17.52
CA TYR A 244 6.72 -17.33 -18.63
C TYR A 244 7.33 -18.69 -18.32
N GLU A 245 6.86 -19.70 -19.00
CA GLU A 245 7.35 -21.06 -18.87
C GLU A 245 8.29 -21.42 -20.02
N LYS A 246 9.39 -22.09 -19.67
CA LYS A 246 10.34 -22.62 -20.65
C LYS A 246 11.01 -23.89 -20.10
N SER A 247 10.95 -24.98 -20.86
CA SER A 247 11.55 -26.27 -20.49
C SER A 247 11.12 -26.78 -19.11
N GLY A 248 9.86 -26.51 -18.69
CA GLY A 248 9.32 -26.90 -17.40
C GLY A 248 9.69 -25.96 -16.23
N PHE A 249 10.44 -24.88 -16.52
CA PHE A 249 10.77 -23.84 -15.54
C PHE A 249 9.82 -22.65 -15.68
N THR A 250 9.37 -22.11 -14.55
CA THR A 250 8.64 -20.86 -14.47
C THR A 250 9.61 -19.73 -14.13
N LEU A 251 9.79 -18.81 -15.06
CA LEU A 251 10.73 -17.70 -14.94
C LEU A 251 9.99 -16.37 -14.76
N ASN A 252 10.24 -15.68 -13.67
CA ASN A 252 9.79 -14.30 -13.50
C ASN A 252 10.68 -13.32 -14.27
N TYR A 253 10.08 -12.29 -14.86
CA TYR A 253 10.84 -11.32 -15.66
C TYR A 253 11.68 -10.38 -14.77
N GLY A 254 11.20 -10.10 -13.56
CA GLY A 254 11.87 -9.27 -12.55
C GLY A 254 12.29 -10.05 -11.31
N ALA A 255 12.51 -9.33 -10.23
CA ALA A 255 12.81 -9.91 -8.92
C ALA A 255 11.60 -10.67 -8.36
N HIS A 256 11.85 -11.65 -7.49
CA HIS A 256 10.82 -12.51 -6.92
C HIS A 256 10.35 -12.05 -5.55
N ALA A 257 11.22 -11.37 -4.79
CA ALA A 257 10.99 -11.04 -3.40
C ALA A 257 9.97 -9.92 -3.20
N ILE A 258 9.17 -10.06 -2.15
CA ILE A 258 8.34 -8.99 -1.58
C ILE A 258 8.90 -8.69 -0.19
N TYR A 259 9.14 -7.41 0.07
CA TYR A 259 9.68 -6.94 1.33
C TYR A 259 8.56 -6.53 2.27
N GLY A 260 8.57 -7.06 3.50
CA GLY A 260 7.57 -6.74 4.51
C GLY A 260 6.14 -7.14 4.13
N ILE A 261 5.93 -8.35 3.60
CA ILE A 261 4.65 -8.78 3.02
C ILE A 261 3.45 -8.66 3.98
N ASP A 262 3.65 -8.86 5.26
CA ASP A 262 2.61 -8.72 6.31
C ASP A 262 2.14 -7.27 6.51
N ARG A 263 2.91 -6.30 6.06
CA ARG A 263 2.61 -4.86 6.08
C ARG A 263 2.40 -4.27 4.69
N HIS A 264 2.61 -5.07 3.66
CA HIS A 264 2.59 -4.67 2.25
C HIS A 264 1.17 -4.43 1.73
N LYS A 265 1.01 -3.52 0.78
CA LYS A 265 -0.29 -3.20 0.16
C LYS A 265 -0.91 -4.38 -0.57
N LEU A 266 -0.12 -5.37 -0.98
CA LEU A 266 -0.63 -6.62 -1.56
C LEU A 266 -1.58 -7.36 -0.60
N THR A 267 -1.25 -7.41 0.71
CA THR A 267 -2.13 -8.02 1.73
C THR A 267 -3.42 -7.24 1.95
N LEU A 268 -3.41 -5.92 1.74
CA LEU A 268 -4.63 -5.11 1.73
C LEU A 268 -5.51 -5.46 0.52
N MET A 269 -4.91 -5.56 -0.67
CA MET A 269 -5.60 -5.95 -1.90
C MET A 269 -6.17 -7.37 -1.84
N GLU A 270 -5.46 -8.33 -1.20
CA GLU A 270 -5.96 -9.68 -0.94
C GLU A 270 -7.34 -9.63 -0.26
N ARG A 271 -7.49 -8.78 0.75
CA ARG A 271 -8.76 -8.59 1.46
C ARG A 271 -9.81 -7.81 0.68
N GLU A 272 -9.41 -6.71 0.03
CA GLU A 272 -10.33 -5.81 -0.67
C GLU A 272 -10.82 -6.38 -2.00
N LEU A 273 -9.95 -7.05 -2.76
CA LEU A 273 -10.26 -7.62 -4.07
C LEU A 273 -10.57 -9.11 -4.03
N GLY A 274 -10.48 -9.76 -2.87
CA GLY A 274 -10.69 -11.20 -2.73
C GLY A 274 -9.61 -12.04 -3.40
N LEU A 275 -8.36 -11.55 -3.46
CA LEU A 275 -7.24 -12.32 -3.97
C LEU A 275 -6.83 -13.39 -2.95
N SER A 276 -6.24 -14.47 -3.43
CA SER A 276 -5.70 -15.54 -2.58
C SER A 276 -4.33 -15.96 -3.06
N PHE A 277 -3.34 -15.91 -2.19
CA PHE A 277 -1.99 -16.38 -2.49
C PHE A 277 -1.30 -16.92 -1.25
N SER A 278 -0.36 -17.81 -1.46
CA SER A 278 0.54 -18.29 -0.41
C SER A 278 1.91 -17.65 -0.55
N SER A 279 2.57 -17.40 0.56
CA SER A 279 3.92 -16.85 0.59
C SER A 279 4.84 -17.65 1.50
N LYS A 280 6.13 -17.66 1.18
CA LYS A 280 7.17 -18.31 1.98
C LYS A 280 8.34 -17.39 2.20
N GLN A 281 8.84 -17.34 3.43
CA GLN A 281 10.01 -16.56 3.79
C GLN A 281 11.30 -17.24 3.32
N VAL A 282 12.29 -16.43 2.97
CA VAL A 282 13.65 -16.90 2.75
C VAL A 282 14.26 -17.40 4.07
N ASP A 283 14.93 -18.55 4.03
CA ASP A 283 15.64 -19.06 5.23
C ASP A 283 16.85 -18.17 5.55
N LYS A 284 16.69 -17.30 6.53
CA LYS A 284 17.70 -16.32 6.98
C LYS A 284 19.04 -16.97 7.41
N ARG A 285 19.01 -18.24 7.86
CA ARG A 285 20.24 -18.97 8.27
C ARG A 285 21.12 -19.32 7.07
N ARG A 286 20.57 -19.26 5.86
CA ARG A 286 21.22 -19.59 4.60
C ARG A 286 21.42 -18.36 3.73
N VAL A 287 21.40 -17.18 4.33
CA VAL A 287 21.72 -15.90 3.68
C VAL A 287 23.10 -15.46 4.12
N VAL A 288 24.00 -15.26 3.18
CA VAL A 288 25.39 -14.87 3.44
C VAL A 288 25.81 -13.67 2.62
N TYR A 289 26.75 -12.91 3.15
CA TYR A 289 27.47 -11.87 2.43
C TYR A 289 28.89 -12.35 2.12
N ALA A 290 29.36 -12.06 0.93
CA ALA A 290 30.73 -12.27 0.49
C ALA A 290 31.46 -10.93 0.45
N LYS A 291 32.55 -10.81 1.21
CA LYS A 291 33.45 -9.65 1.23
C LYS A 291 34.90 -10.17 1.23
N HIS A 292 35.74 -9.61 0.39
CA HIS A 292 37.16 -10.03 0.23
C HIS A 292 37.32 -11.54 0.08
N ASN A 293 36.40 -12.16 -0.67
CA ASN A 293 36.38 -13.62 -0.93
C ASN A 293 35.97 -14.50 0.26
N GLU A 294 35.66 -13.93 1.43
CA GLU A 294 35.15 -14.61 2.63
C GLU A 294 33.65 -14.54 2.73
N LEU A 295 33.02 -15.60 3.30
CA LEU A 295 31.59 -15.67 3.49
C LEU A 295 31.28 -15.49 4.98
N THR A 296 30.31 -14.63 5.28
CA THR A 296 29.83 -14.39 6.62
C THR A 296 28.30 -14.34 6.66
N PRO A 297 27.65 -14.69 7.77
CA PRO A 297 26.21 -14.53 7.90
C PRO A 297 25.76 -13.09 7.65
N ALA A 298 24.75 -12.92 6.78
CA ALA A 298 24.19 -11.61 6.51
C ALA A 298 23.50 -11.04 7.76
N PRO A 299 23.73 -9.78 8.16
CA PRO A 299 23.21 -9.19 9.39
C PRO A 299 21.72 -8.82 9.30
N LEU A 300 20.86 -9.80 8.99
CA LEU A 300 19.42 -9.62 8.76
C LEU A 300 18.56 -9.74 10.02
N ASP A 301 19.13 -10.23 11.11
CA ASP A 301 18.50 -10.30 12.42
C ASP A 301 19.55 -10.25 13.54
N PHE A 302 19.10 -10.11 14.78
CA PHE A 302 19.99 -9.95 15.92
C PHE A 302 21.01 -11.11 16.07
N VAL A 303 20.59 -12.36 15.81
CA VAL A 303 21.47 -13.53 15.92
C VAL A 303 22.56 -13.49 14.85
N ASN A 304 22.20 -13.13 13.63
CA ASN A 304 23.13 -13.02 12.51
C ASN A 304 24.05 -11.80 12.65
N ILE A 305 23.56 -10.68 13.22
CA ILE A 305 24.44 -9.54 13.58
C ILE A 305 25.52 -9.95 14.57
N LEU A 306 25.19 -10.78 15.55
CA LEU A 306 26.20 -11.28 16.50
C LEU A 306 27.24 -12.21 15.84
N LYS A 307 26.84 -12.97 14.82
CA LYS A 307 27.68 -13.98 14.15
C LYS A 307 28.48 -13.44 12.97
N THR A 308 28.08 -12.33 12.37
CA THR A 308 28.78 -11.79 11.19
C THR A 308 30.19 -11.32 11.55
N ASP A 309 31.12 -11.51 10.63
CA ASP A 309 32.50 -11.03 10.75
C ASP A 309 32.71 -9.68 10.03
N LEU A 310 31.64 -9.11 9.44
CA LEU A 310 31.68 -7.80 8.80
C LEU A 310 31.97 -6.65 9.77
N LEU A 311 31.61 -6.83 11.03
CA LEU A 311 31.64 -5.80 12.07
C LEU A 311 32.36 -6.30 13.32
N SER A 312 33.19 -5.47 13.92
CA SER A 312 33.74 -5.70 15.27
C SER A 312 32.63 -5.64 16.33
N THR A 313 32.89 -6.10 17.55
CA THR A 313 31.90 -6.10 18.64
C THR A 313 31.30 -4.70 18.90
N MET A 314 32.13 -3.65 18.89
CA MET A 314 31.66 -2.28 19.13
C MET A 314 30.79 -1.78 17.96
N GLN A 315 31.19 -2.06 16.73
CA GLN A 315 30.43 -1.72 15.53
C GLN A 315 29.08 -2.47 15.47
N LYS A 316 29.00 -3.72 15.96
CA LYS A 316 27.72 -4.45 16.11
C LYS A 316 26.79 -3.76 17.08
N VAL A 317 27.28 -3.30 18.22
CA VAL A 317 26.48 -2.55 19.21
C VAL A 317 25.95 -1.26 18.59
N ARG A 318 26.80 -0.52 17.88
CA ARG A 318 26.41 0.69 17.17
C ARG A 318 25.32 0.39 16.12
N PHE A 319 25.56 -0.57 15.25
CA PHE A 319 24.61 -0.94 14.18
C PHE A 319 23.23 -1.37 14.74
N VAL A 320 23.20 -2.14 15.83
CA VAL A 320 21.96 -2.47 16.54
C VAL A 320 21.28 -1.23 17.10
N GLY A 321 22.05 -0.27 17.62
CA GLY A 321 21.54 1.00 18.11
C GLY A 321 20.90 1.84 16.99
N GLU A 322 21.51 1.87 15.81
CA GLU A 322 20.95 2.56 14.62
C GLU A 322 19.65 1.89 14.15
N ILE A 323 19.61 0.55 14.08
CA ILE A 323 18.37 -0.19 13.77
C ILE A 323 17.27 0.13 14.79
N ALA A 324 17.59 0.13 16.09
CA ALA A 324 16.62 0.46 17.13
C ALA A 324 16.10 1.90 17.00
N ALA A 325 16.97 2.85 16.64
CA ALA A 325 16.58 4.24 16.38
C ALA A 325 15.66 4.36 15.15
N ILE A 326 15.90 3.59 14.08
CA ILE A 326 15.02 3.52 12.91
C ILE A 326 13.65 2.96 13.30
N ILE A 327 13.61 1.86 14.05
CA ILE A 327 12.36 1.25 14.55
C ILE A 327 11.58 2.25 15.41
N ALA A 328 12.27 2.99 16.27
CA ALA A 328 11.66 4.02 17.12
C ALA A 328 11.31 5.33 16.36
N ASN A 329 11.63 5.41 15.07
CA ASN A 329 11.47 6.60 14.22
C ASN A 329 12.20 7.86 14.74
N ILE A 330 13.32 7.69 15.44
CA ILE A 330 14.17 8.77 15.98
C ILE A 330 15.54 8.85 15.31
N HIS A 331 15.83 7.96 14.34
CA HIS A 331 17.10 7.96 13.63
C HIS A 331 17.29 9.23 12.81
N GLN A 332 18.51 9.80 12.86
CA GLN A 332 18.78 11.10 12.24
C GLN A 332 18.82 11.07 10.71
N LEU A 333 19.02 9.91 10.09
CA LEU A 333 19.08 9.76 8.62
C LEU A 333 17.91 10.46 7.90
N LYS A 334 16.71 10.44 8.48
CA LYS A 334 15.52 11.09 7.90
C LYS A 334 15.63 12.63 7.78
N ASN A 335 16.59 13.24 8.47
CA ASN A 335 16.80 14.69 8.48
C ASN A 335 17.85 15.12 7.43
N TYR A 336 18.47 14.17 6.75
CA TYR A 336 19.45 14.42 5.69
C TYR A 336 18.80 14.29 4.32
N ASP A 337 19.24 15.12 3.38
CA ASP A 337 18.74 15.05 2.01
C ASP A 337 19.06 13.71 1.37
N THR A 338 20.29 13.23 1.59
CA THR A 338 20.76 11.96 1.03
C THR A 338 21.47 11.06 2.04
N LEU A 339 21.63 9.78 1.70
CA LEU A 339 22.51 8.86 2.43
C LEU A 339 23.96 9.37 2.46
N GLY A 340 24.44 9.93 1.35
CA GLY A 340 25.80 10.45 1.26
C GLY A 340 26.07 11.54 2.27
N ASP A 341 25.14 12.48 2.44
CA ASP A 341 25.24 13.57 3.41
C ASP A 341 25.28 13.01 4.85
N TYR A 342 24.40 12.06 5.15
CA TYR A 342 24.40 11.38 6.45
C TYR A 342 25.72 10.65 6.72
N LEU A 343 26.23 9.86 5.76
CA LEU A 343 27.47 9.10 5.93
C LEU A 343 28.71 10.02 6.06
N ALA A 344 28.68 11.19 5.43
CA ALA A 344 29.78 12.16 5.50
C ALA A 344 29.87 12.82 6.90
N GLU A 345 28.73 13.11 7.51
CA GLU A 345 28.67 13.72 8.84
C GLU A 345 28.65 12.69 9.99
N SER A 346 28.32 11.43 9.69
CA SER A 346 28.30 10.35 10.67
C SER A 346 29.70 10.04 11.20
N ASP A 347 29.81 9.91 12.52
CA ASP A 347 31.01 9.42 13.24
C ASP A 347 31.12 7.89 13.22
N ALA A 348 30.32 7.18 12.40
CA ALA A 348 30.37 5.75 12.24
C ALA A 348 31.69 5.30 11.59
N ASP A 349 32.19 4.13 12.01
CA ASP A 349 33.32 3.47 11.36
C ASP A 349 33.01 3.14 9.90
N GLU A 350 34.02 3.08 9.06
CA GLU A 350 33.87 2.81 7.64
C GLU A 350 33.16 1.48 7.33
N ASP A 351 33.36 0.41 8.12
CA ASP A 351 32.66 -0.86 7.95
C ASP A 351 31.14 -0.72 8.15
N VAL A 352 30.70 0.11 9.10
CA VAL A 352 29.27 0.39 9.33
C VAL A 352 28.71 1.21 8.19
N LYS A 353 29.45 2.20 7.70
CA LYS A 353 29.08 3.02 6.54
C LYS A 353 28.96 2.17 5.27
N GLU A 354 29.94 1.32 5.02
CA GLU A 354 29.93 0.39 3.88
C GLU A 354 28.76 -0.59 3.96
N LEU A 355 28.42 -1.08 5.15
CA LEU A 355 27.27 -1.95 5.34
C LEU A 355 25.96 -1.23 5.03
N TRP A 356 25.77 0.01 5.48
CA TRP A 356 24.60 0.82 5.10
C TRP A 356 24.51 1.07 3.60
N GLU A 357 25.62 1.43 2.98
CA GLU A 357 25.67 1.60 1.52
C GLU A 357 25.29 0.30 0.80
N HIS A 358 25.83 -0.84 1.24
CA HIS A 358 25.51 -2.14 0.65
C HIS A 358 24.04 -2.52 0.83
N LEU A 359 23.47 -2.27 2.00
CA LEU A 359 22.05 -2.51 2.27
C LEU A 359 21.17 -1.67 1.33
N VAL A 360 21.50 -0.39 1.13
CA VAL A 360 20.77 0.48 0.20
C VAL A 360 20.95 0.01 -1.25
N CYS A 361 22.17 -0.33 -1.69
CA CYS A 361 22.40 -0.95 -3.01
C CYS A 361 21.50 -2.16 -3.22
N SER A 362 21.49 -3.06 -2.24
CA SER A 362 20.79 -4.34 -2.32
C SER A 362 19.27 -4.19 -2.34
N ASN A 363 18.72 -3.31 -1.53
CA ASN A 363 17.26 -3.17 -1.39
C ASN A 363 16.63 -2.25 -2.44
N PHE A 364 17.41 -1.29 -2.98
CA PHE A 364 16.96 -0.41 -4.05
C PHE A 364 17.47 -0.82 -5.44
N PHE A 365 18.28 -1.88 -5.54
CA PHE A 365 18.83 -2.44 -6.78
C PHE A 365 19.69 -1.45 -7.57
N ILE A 366 20.47 -0.61 -6.90
CA ILE A 366 21.25 0.49 -7.49
C ILE A 366 22.74 0.34 -7.21
N ALA A 367 23.56 0.98 -8.05
CA ALA A 367 25.01 1.04 -7.86
C ALA A 367 25.39 1.94 -6.67
N PRO A 368 26.61 1.80 -6.09
CA PRO A 368 27.04 2.57 -4.89
C PRO A 368 26.95 4.07 -5.05
N GLU A 369 27.37 4.59 -6.22
CA GLU A 369 27.32 6.02 -6.54
C GLU A 369 25.91 6.59 -6.51
N ASP A 370 24.90 5.78 -6.82
CA ASP A 370 23.48 6.15 -6.74
C ASP A 370 22.89 5.88 -5.34
N ALA A 371 23.37 4.85 -4.63
CA ALA A 371 22.94 4.58 -3.27
C ALA A 371 23.17 5.78 -2.34
N ARG A 372 24.29 6.48 -2.51
CA ARG A 372 24.61 7.71 -1.76
C ARG A 372 23.68 8.88 -2.09
N LYS A 373 23.01 8.87 -3.26
CA LYS A 373 22.05 9.90 -3.70
C LYS A 373 20.61 9.60 -3.26
N VAL A 374 20.34 8.44 -2.63
CA VAL A 374 19.00 8.11 -2.15
C VAL A 374 18.61 9.01 -0.99
N SER A 375 17.36 9.51 -0.99
CA SER A 375 16.86 10.37 0.08
C SER A 375 16.90 9.68 1.44
N GLY A 376 17.42 10.36 2.45
CA GLY A 376 17.49 9.86 3.81
C GLY A 376 16.12 9.55 4.41
N SER A 377 15.09 10.34 4.06
CA SER A 377 13.70 10.08 4.48
C SER A 377 13.14 8.80 3.87
N VAL A 378 13.38 8.54 2.57
CA VAL A 378 12.95 7.33 1.87
C VAL A 378 13.60 6.08 2.49
N ILE A 379 14.90 6.13 2.75
CA ILE A 379 15.63 5.03 3.40
C ILE A 379 15.07 4.77 4.80
N SER A 380 14.88 5.84 5.59
CA SER A 380 14.38 5.73 6.96
C SER A 380 12.98 5.11 7.01
N GLU A 381 12.06 5.53 6.15
CA GLU A 381 10.71 4.97 6.04
C GLU A 381 10.74 3.51 5.59
N TYR A 382 11.53 3.19 4.57
CA TYR A 382 11.67 1.83 4.06
C TYR A 382 12.16 0.87 5.13
N TYR A 383 13.26 1.18 5.82
CA TYR A 383 13.81 0.31 6.87
C TYR A 383 12.96 0.29 8.13
N HIS A 384 12.28 1.39 8.49
CA HIS A 384 11.30 1.37 9.56
C HIS A 384 10.22 0.32 9.31
N ASN A 385 9.63 0.30 8.12
CA ASN A 385 8.62 -0.68 7.75
C ASN A 385 9.18 -2.11 7.67
N LEU A 386 10.37 -2.28 7.10
CA LEU A 386 11.01 -3.58 6.94
C LEU A 386 11.38 -4.22 8.29
N PHE A 387 11.97 -3.45 9.21
CA PHE A 387 12.38 -3.96 10.52
C PHE A 387 11.19 -4.24 11.45
N LEU A 388 10.07 -3.56 11.26
CA LEU A 388 8.82 -3.86 11.98
C LEU A 388 8.08 -5.08 11.42
N SER A 389 8.47 -5.58 10.25
CA SER A 389 7.81 -6.73 9.63
C SER A 389 8.23 -8.04 10.30
N SER A 390 7.25 -8.89 10.57
CA SER A 390 7.49 -10.28 10.98
C SER A 390 7.94 -11.17 9.82
N LYS A 391 7.71 -10.71 8.56
CA LYS A 391 8.03 -11.41 7.31
C LYS A 391 8.83 -10.51 6.36
N PRO A 392 10.07 -10.13 6.72
CA PRO A 392 10.82 -9.09 6.04
C PRO A 392 11.11 -9.39 4.56
N VAL A 393 11.38 -10.66 4.21
CA VAL A 393 11.59 -11.08 2.82
C VAL A 393 10.81 -12.35 2.54
N SER A 394 9.87 -12.29 1.62
CA SER A 394 8.99 -13.40 1.26
C SER A 394 8.82 -13.50 -0.25
N TYR A 395 8.55 -14.72 -0.74
CA TYR A 395 8.18 -14.97 -2.13
C TYR A 395 6.71 -15.41 -2.19
N VAL A 396 5.98 -14.93 -3.19
CA VAL A 396 4.67 -15.48 -3.54
C VAL A 396 4.91 -16.82 -4.23
N LEU A 397 4.33 -17.90 -3.69
CA LEU A 397 4.48 -19.23 -4.26
C LEU A 397 3.69 -19.35 -5.57
N GLY A 398 4.32 -19.99 -6.57
CA GLY A 398 3.78 -20.09 -7.92
C GLY A 398 4.02 -18.85 -8.79
N SER A 399 4.93 -17.97 -8.40
CA SER A 399 5.31 -16.76 -9.14
C SER A 399 4.33 -15.58 -9.05
N TRP A 400 4.70 -14.45 -9.65
CA TRP A 400 3.82 -13.29 -9.84
C TRP A 400 2.58 -13.57 -10.69
N ALA A 401 2.60 -14.65 -11.51
CA ALA A 401 1.45 -15.06 -12.30
C ALA A 401 0.21 -15.34 -11.44
N VAL A 402 0.40 -15.82 -10.20
CA VAL A 402 -0.71 -16.04 -9.24
C VAL A 402 -1.50 -14.75 -9.00
N ILE A 403 -0.81 -13.62 -8.86
CA ILE A 403 -1.45 -12.31 -8.61
C ILE A 403 -2.03 -11.75 -9.91
N THR A 404 -1.23 -11.72 -10.98
CA THR A 404 -1.65 -11.11 -12.26
C THR A 404 -2.82 -11.85 -12.90
N ASN A 405 -2.86 -13.18 -12.81
CA ASN A 405 -3.97 -13.99 -13.33
C ASN A 405 -5.26 -13.78 -12.54
N GLN A 406 -5.21 -13.66 -11.23
CA GLN A 406 -6.39 -13.37 -10.41
C GLN A 406 -6.94 -11.96 -10.68
N LEU A 407 -6.08 -10.95 -10.81
CA LEU A 407 -6.49 -9.60 -11.22
C LEU A 407 -7.14 -9.62 -12.59
N LYS A 408 -6.53 -10.29 -13.58
CA LYS A 408 -7.10 -10.48 -14.93
C LYS A 408 -8.47 -11.13 -14.85
N GLN A 409 -8.60 -12.25 -14.15
CA GLN A 409 -9.85 -12.99 -14.01
C GLN A 409 -10.95 -12.13 -13.36
N LYS A 410 -10.61 -11.33 -12.35
CA LYS A 410 -11.55 -10.42 -11.70
C LYS A 410 -12.07 -9.37 -12.67
N ILE A 411 -11.19 -8.78 -13.49
CA ILE A 411 -11.54 -7.81 -14.51
C ILE A 411 -12.49 -8.45 -15.56
N GLU A 412 -12.12 -9.62 -16.09
CA GLU A 412 -12.90 -10.34 -17.09
C GLU A 412 -14.28 -10.77 -16.56
N ASN A 413 -14.34 -11.28 -15.33
CA ASN A 413 -15.59 -11.72 -14.70
C ASN A 413 -16.56 -10.56 -14.44
N SER A 414 -16.08 -9.32 -14.30
CA SER A 414 -16.93 -8.15 -14.14
C SER A 414 -17.73 -7.80 -15.39
N GLY A 415 -17.23 -8.16 -16.58
CA GLY A 415 -17.78 -7.78 -17.87
C GLY A 415 -17.71 -6.28 -18.20
N ARG A 416 -17.06 -5.46 -17.34
CA ARG A 416 -17.04 -3.99 -17.44
C ARG A 416 -15.81 -3.45 -18.15
N PHE A 417 -14.70 -4.15 -18.05
CA PHE A 417 -13.44 -3.76 -18.68
C PHE A 417 -13.04 -4.75 -19.76
N GLN A 418 -12.80 -4.25 -20.96
CA GLN A 418 -12.15 -4.99 -22.02
C GLN A 418 -10.63 -4.98 -21.79
N ILE A 419 -9.98 -6.12 -21.91
CA ILE A 419 -8.51 -6.21 -21.97
C ILE A 419 -8.09 -6.31 -23.43
N ALA A 420 -7.42 -5.27 -23.93
CA ALA A 420 -6.95 -5.16 -25.31
C ALA A 420 -5.44 -5.42 -25.37
N LEU A 421 -5.06 -6.68 -25.66
CA LEU A 421 -3.66 -7.09 -25.83
C LEU A 421 -3.16 -6.79 -27.25
N GLN A 422 -1.85 -6.65 -27.40
CA GLN A 422 -1.17 -6.25 -28.66
C GLN A 422 -1.69 -4.92 -29.22
N GLU A 423 -2.28 -4.10 -28.35
CA GLU A 423 -2.92 -2.84 -28.70
C GLU A 423 -2.28 -1.68 -27.90
N GLY A 424 -1.23 -1.11 -28.47
CA GLY A 424 -0.57 0.08 -27.94
C GLY A 424 -1.31 1.35 -28.36
N VAL A 425 -1.39 2.34 -27.47
CA VAL A 425 -1.90 3.68 -27.78
C VAL A 425 -0.79 4.47 -28.47
N ASP A 426 -1.06 4.92 -29.69
CA ASP A 426 -0.10 5.63 -30.53
C ASP A 426 -0.19 7.15 -30.35
N SER A 427 -1.40 7.71 -30.13
CA SER A 427 -1.62 9.12 -29.85
C SER A 427 -2.88 9.38 -29.03
N ILE A 428 -2.93 10.55 -28.40
CA ILE A 428 -4.04 11.02 -27.57
C ILE A 428 -4.35 12.46 -27.95
N ARG A 429 -5.62 12.77 -28.17
CA ARG A 429 -6.14 14.12 -28.32
C ARG A 429 -7.31 14.36 -27.38
N TYR A 430 -7.56 15.60 -27.04
CA TYR A 430 -8.68 15.98 -26.17
C TYR A 430 -9.60 16.91 -26.93
N ALA A 431 -10.85 16.50 -27.10
CA ALA A 431 -11.88 17.25 -27.81
C ALA A 431 -13.25 16.93 -27.18
N ASP A 432 -14.13 17.89 -27.14
CA ASP A 432 -15.51 17.76 -26.65
C ASP A 432 -15.58 17.16 -25.23
N LYS A 433 -14.65 17.57 -24.37
CA LYS A 433 -14.48 17.09 -22.98
C LYS A 433 -14.16 15.60 -22.86
N LYS A 434 -13.74 14.94 -23.94
CA LYS A 434 -13.32 13.53 -23.96
C LYS A 434 -11.90 13.38 -24.50
N PHE A 435 -11.24 12.34 -24.03
CA PHE A 435 -9.99 11.88 -24.62
C PHE A 435 -10.27 10.94 -25.78
N ILE A 436 -9.66 11.19 -26.89
CA ILE A 436 -9.74 10.34 -28.07
C ILE A 436 -8.39 9.66 -28.20
N LEU A 437 -8.38 8.35 -28.02
CA LEU A 437 -7.20 7.50 -28.10
C LEU A 437 -7.17 6.84 -29.46
N GLN A 438 -6.01 6.94 -30.13
CA GLN A 438 -5.73 6.25 -31.38
C GLN A 438 -4.80 5.08 -31.13
N THR A 439 -5.20 3.91 -31.59
CA THR A 439 -4.36 2.72 -31.71
C THR A 439 -4.22 2.33 -33.17
N LYS A 440 -3.50 1.27 -33.47
CA LYS A 440 -3.40 0.75 -34.83
C LYS A 440 -4.73 0.21 -35.38
N SER A 441 -5.64 -0.24 -34.51
CA SER A 441 -6.87 -0.94 -34.88
C SER A 441 -8.11 -0.07 -34.79
N ARG A 442 -8.13 0.96 -33.93
CA ARG A 442 -9.32 1.78 -33.66
C ARG A 442 -9.00 3.16 -33.10
N GLU A 443 -9.98 4.02 -33.20
CA GLU A 443 -10.09 5.29 -32.50
C GLU A 443 -11.28 5.20 -31.53
N GLU A 444 -11.09 5.60 -30.26
CA GLU A 444 -12.11 5.47 -29.25
C GLU A 444 -12.06 6.61 -28.23
N ALA A 445 -13.24 7.07 -27.78
CA ALA A 445 -13.38 8.19 -26.86
C ALA A 445 -13.61 7.73 -25.43
N PHE A 446 -12.97 8.41 -24.46
CA PHE A 446 -13.02 8.12 -23.02
C PHE A 446 -13.22 9.41 -22.21
N ASP A 447 -13.86 9.29 -21.05
CA ASP A 447 -14.05 10.39 -20.12
C ASP A 447 -12.80 10.63 -19.27
N LYS A 448 -12.06 9.57 -18.95
CA LYS A 448 -10.84 9.59 -18.14
C LYS A 448 -9.76 8.70 -18.73
N ILE A 449 -8.50 9.06 -18.43
CA ILE A 449 -7.33 8.22 -18.76
C ILE A 449 -6.53 7.95 -17.49
N ILE A 450 -6.06 6.72 -17.35
CA ILE A 450 -5.06 6.31 -16.37
C ILE A 450 -3.80 5.87 -17.12
N PHE A 451 -2.69 6.58 -16.91
CA PHE A 451 -1.38 6.17 -17.39
C PHE A 451 -0.73 5.23 -16.36
N ALA A 452 -0.72 3.93 -16.68
CA ALA A 452 -0.14 2.87 -15.85
C ALA A 452 1.16 2.32 -16.48
N MET A 453 2.00 3.23 -16.98
CA MET A 453 3.20 2.93 -17.75
C MET A 453 4.40 3.72 -17.22
N PRO A 454 5.65 3.33 -17.56
CA PRO A 454 6.84 4.08 -17.16
C PRO A 454 6.79 5.55 -17.57
N VAL A 455 7.25 6.44 -16.68
CA VAL A 455 7.21 7.89 -16.88
C VAL A 455 7.82 8.34 -18.20
N GLN A 456 8.92 7.72 -18.61
CA GLN A 456 9.59 8.03 -19.89
C GLN A 456 8.70 7.74 -21.11
N GLN A 457 7.78 6.79 -20.98
CA GLN A 457 6.81 6.47 -22.05
C GLN A 457 5.63 7.43 -22.02
N VAL A 458 5.20 7.91 -20.86
CA VAL A 458 4.18 8.95 -20.73
C VAL A 458 4.68 10.24 -21.38
N VAL A 459 5.90 10.67 -21.04
CA VAL A 459 6.57 11.83 -21.65
C VAL A 459 6.57 11.71 -23.17
N LYS A 460 7.00 10.55 -23.69
CA LYS A 460 7.02 10.31 -25.15
C LYS A 460 5.63 10.36 -25.79
N LEU A 461 4.62 9.79 -25.14
CA LEU A 461 3.25 9.71 -25.68
C LEU A 461 2.56 11.08 -25.70
N LEU A 462 2.83 11.94 -24.72
CA LEU A 462 2.23 13.27 -24.59
C LEU A 462 3.09 14.38 -25.22
N LYS A 463 4.21 14.03 -25.86
CA LYS A 463 5.05 14.99 -26.59
C LYS A 463 4.28 15.64 -27.73
N GLY A 464 4.37 16.97 -27.88
CA GLY A 464 3.63 17.74 -28.88
C GLY A 464 2.17 18.03 -28.49
N THR A 465 1.71 17.58 -27.32
CA THR A 465 0.39 17.91 -26.79
C THR A 465 0.44 19.14 -25.88
N ALA A 466 -0.73 19.70 -25.55
CA ALA A 466 -0.83 20.79 -24.57
C ALA A 466 -0.31 20.44 -23.16
N TRP A 467 -0.10 19.16 -22.87
CA TRP A 467 0.37 18.66 -21.57
C TRP A 467 1.90 18.43 -21.52
N GLU A 468 2.61 18.55 -22.63
CA GLU A 468 4.08 18.41 -22.67
C GLU A 468 4.78 19.30 -21.62
N PRO A 469 4.41 20.61 -21.43
CA PRO A 469 5.06 21.44 -20.42
C PRO A 469 4.94 20.93 -18.99
N PHE A 470 3.83 20.26 -18.66
CA PHE A 470 3.64 19.63 -17.36
C PHE A 470 4.63 18.47 -17.13
N LEU A 471 5.02 17.77 -18.18
CA LEU A 471 5.90 16.61 -18.10
C LEU A 471 7.40 16.97 -18.13
N ALA A 472 7.75 18.18 -18.52
CA ALA A 472 9.15 18.62 -18.63
C ALA A 472 10.00 18.35 -17.37
N PRO A 473 9.52 18.54 -16.11
CA PRO A 473 10.30 18.22 -14.91
C PRO A 473 10.65 16.74 -14.77
N TYR A 474 9.87 15.84 -15.38
CA TYR A 474 10.01 14.38 -15.27
C TYR A 474 10.87 13.78 -16.38
N GLU A 475 11.26 14.55 -17.40
CA GLU A 475 12.12 14.08 -18.51
C GLU A 475 13.50 13.65 -18.03
N ALA A 476 14.02 14.32 -17.00
CA ALA A 476 15.32 14.03 -16.41
C ALA A 476 15.33 12.76 -15.53
N ASN A 477 14.16 12.18 -15.23
CA ASN A 477 14.07 11.00 -14.39
C ASN A 477 14.80 9.80 -15.02
N THR A 478 15.63 9.16 -14.23
CA THR A 478 16.34 7.94 -14.62
C THR A 478 15.66 6.70 -14.03
N ALA A 479 15.71 5.59 -14.73
CA ALA A 479 15.21 4.30 -14.27
C ALA A 479 16.27 3.52 -13.49
N THR A 480 15.84 2.62 -12.63
CA THR A 480 16.72 1.62 -12.03
C THR A 480 16.84 0.43 -12.98
N GLU A 481 18.05 0.12 -13.39
CA GLU A 481 18.36 -0.99 -14.29
C GLU A 481 19.37 -1.95 -13.65
N VAL A 482 19.19 -3.24 -13.92
CA VAL A 482 20.06 -4.31 -13.42
C VAL A 482 20.39 -5.29 -14.54
N MET A 483 21.47 -6.05 -14.36
CA MET A 483 21.66 -7.27 -15.11
C MET A 483 20.96 -8.42 -14.40
N VAL A 484 20.17 -9.19 -15.13
CA VAL A 484 19.50 -10.41 -14.63
C VAL A 484 20.08 -11.63 -15.33
N TYR A 485 20.37 -12.65 -14.55
CA TYR A 485 20.98 -13.89 -15.01
C TYR A 485 20.21 -15.08 -14.41
N ASP A 486 19.29 -15.68 -15.17
CA ASP A 486 18.52 -16.84 -14.71
C ASP A 486 19.06 -18.13 -15.32
N ILE A 487 19.22 -19.15 -14.48
CA ILE A 487 19.70 -20.47 -14.86
C ILE A 487 18.78 -21.53 -14.28
N GLY A 488 18.05 -22.22 -15.15
CA GLY A 488 17.35 -23.45 -14.79
C GLY A 488 18.23 -24.66 -15.07
N LEU A 489 18.48 -25.47 -14.05
CA LEU A 489 19.31 -26.66 -14.07
C LEU A 489 18.45 -27.93 -14.04
N LYS A 490 18.80 -28.95 -14.81
CA LYS A 490 18.11 -30.25 -14.87
C LYS A 490 18.13 -30.97 -13.53
N SER A 491 19.22 -30.80 -12.78
CA SER A 491 19.42 -31.38 -11.46
C SER A 491 19.96 -30.34 -10.47
N VAL A 492 19.85 -30.65 -9.17
CA VAL A 492 20.46 -29.84 -8.11
C VAL A 492 21.95 -30.09 -8.07
N VAL A 493 22.77 -29.12 -8.48
CA VAL A 493 24.23 -29.21 -8.42
C VAL A 493 24.79 -28.92 -7.05
N ALA A 494 24.24 -27.93 -6.34
CA ALA A 494 24.57 -27.57 -4.97
C ALA A 494 23.47 -26.70 -4.36
N ARG A 495 23.34 -26.72 -3.03
CA ARG A 495 22.47 -25.80 -2.29
C ARG A 495 23.18 -25.28 -1.03
N PRO A 496 24.33 -24.63 -1.16
CA PRO A 496 25.07 -24.16 0.00
C PRO A 496 24.31 -23.07 0.74
N PHE A 497 23.65 -22.16 -0.01
CA PHE A 497 22.96 -20.99 0.51
C PHE A 497 21.65 -20.76 -0.24
N SER A 498 20.71 -20.03 0.37
CA SER A 498 19.51 -19.54 -0.30
C SER A 498 19.78 -18.22 -1.02
N TYR A 499 20.76 -17.46 -0.52
CA TYR A 499 21.14 -16.15 -1.07
C TYR A 499 22.59 -15.82 -0.71
N ILE A 500 23.35 -15.38 -1.69
CA ILE A 500 24.73 -14.91 -1.55
C ILE A 500 24.81 -13.50 -2.11
N SER A 501 25.12 -12.50 -1.29
CA SER A 501 25.37 -11.13 -1.73
C SER A 501 26.85 -10.84 -1.80
N ASP A 502 27.35 -10.59 -2.98
CA ASP A 502 28.75 -10.23 -3.25
C ASP A 502 28.91 -8.70 -3.08
N MET A 503 29.45 -8.32 -1.93
CA MET A 503 29.66 -6.92 -1.57
C MET A 503 30.73 -6.25 -2.44
N ASP A 504 31.74 -7.01 -2.88
CA ASP A 504 32.85 -6.46 -3.67
C ASP A 504 32.38 -6.11 -5.09
N ASN A 505 31.64 -7.00 -5.75
CA ASN A 505 31.17 -6.82 -7.12
C ASN A 505 29.74 -6.26 -7.24
N LYS A 506 29.08 -5.96 -6.11
CA LYS A 506 27.71 -5.40 -6.08
C LYS A 506 26.72 -6.22 -6.92
N GLN A 507 26.60 -7.49 -6.56
CA GLN A 507 25.76 -8.48 -7.21
C GLN A 507 25.32 -9.55 -6.22
N PHE A 508 24.32 -10.35 -6.58
CA PHE A 508 23.92 -11.49 -5.75
C PHE A 508 23.45 -12.69 -6.57
N ILE A 509 23.47 -13.86 -5.95
CA ILE A 509 22.79 -15.07 -6.43
C ILE A 509 21.75 -15.51 -5.41
N SER A 510 20.58 -15.90 -5.89
CA SER A 510 19.51 -16.54 -5.12
C SER A 510 19.19 -17.91 -5.69
N ASP A 511 19.12 -18.95 -4.85
CA ASP A 511 18.47 -20.23 -5.18
C ASP A 511 16.97 -20.09 -4.96
N VAL A 512 16.27 -19.64 -6.00
CA VAL A 512 14.84 -19.36 -5.96
C VAL A 512 14.04 -20.63 -5.67
N SER A 513 14.47 -21.75 -6.25
CA SER A 513 13.83 -23.07 -6.07
C SER A 513 13.95 -23.63 -4.65
N ALA A 514 14.93 -23.17 -3.85
CA ALA A 514 15.02 -23.52 -2.44
C ALA A 514 13.86 -22.92 -1.62
N THR A 515 13.31 -21.80 -2.07
CA THR A 515 12.17 -21.16 -1.45
C THR A 515 10.86 -21.60 -2.11
N ASP A 516 10.81 -21.62 -3.45
CA ASP A 516 9.62 -22.00 -4.22
C ASP A 516 9.96 -23.12 -5.23
N HIS A 517 9.73 -24.35 -4.83
CA HIS A 517 9.98 -25.54 -5.66
C HIS A 517 8.97 -25.71 -6.80
N THR A 518 7.86 -24.97 -6.79
CA THR A 518 6.85 -25.05 -7.85
C THR A 518 7.32 -24.40 -9.17
N LEU A 519 8.40 -23.66 -9.12
CA LEU A 519 8.96 -22.97 -10.29
C LEU A 519 9.88 -23.85 -11.16
N VAL A 520 10.13 -25.09 -10.73
CA VAL A 520 11.06 -26.01 -11.40
C VAL A 520 10.43 -27.37 -11.62
N PRO A 521 10.87 -28.11 -12.66
CA PRO A 521 10.52 -29.51 -12.79
C PRO A 521 11.08 -30.32 -11.62
N GLU A 522 10.55 -31.52 -11.41
CA GLU A 522 10.98 -32.43 -10.34
C GLU A 522 12.51 -32.67 -10.42
N GLY A 523 13.20 -32.46 -9.32
CA GLY A 523 14.66 -32.56 -9.23
C GLY A 523 15.44 -31.37 -9.80
N GLY A 524 14.79 -30.41 -10.43
CA GLY A 524 15.43 -29.21 -11.00
C GLY A 524 15.85 -28.18 -9.97
N GLN A 525 16.67 -27.22 -10.42
CA GLN A 525 17.12 -26.07 -9.64
C GLN A 525 17.00 -24.78 -10.46
N LEU A 526 16.52 -23.69 -9.85
CA LEU A 526 16.45 -22.37 -10.46
C LEU A 526 17.31 -21.39 -9.66
N LEU A 527 18.38 -20.94 -10.29
CA LEU A 527 19.28 -19.91 -9.77
C LEU A 527 19.02 -18.59 -10.48
N GLN A 528 18.98 -17.50 -9.71
CA GLN A 528 18.89 -16.14 -10.24
C GLN A 528 20.07 -15.31 -9.76
N GLY A 529 20.83 -14.71 -10.69
CA GLY A 529 21.83 -13.70 -10.43
C GLY A 529 21.32 -12.30 -10.79
N ILE A 530 21.61 -11.32 -9.94
CA ILE A 530 21.33 -9.90 -10.23
C ILE A 530 22.59 -9.09 -9.92
N ALA A 531 23.01 -8.24 -10.88
CA ALA A 531 24.07 -7.26 -10.66
C ALA A 531 23.51 -5.84 -10.79
N TYR A 532 23.85 -4.98 -9.83
CA TYR A 532 23.49 -3.56 -9.84
C TYR A 532 24.36 -2.84 -10.85
N LEU A 533 23.72 -2.03 -11.70
CA LEU A 533 24.41 -1.38 -12.82
C LEU A 533 24.57 0.12 -12.57
N SER A 534 25.77 0.61 -12.86
CA SER A 534 26.01 2.03 -13.08
C SER A 534 25.40 2.47 -14.41
N ASP A 535 25.03 3.73 -14.50
CA ASP A 535 24.58 4.39 -15.74
C ASP A 535 25.49 5.55 -16.17
N ASP A 536 26.57 5.79 -15.42
CA ASP A 536 27.57 6.83 -15.72
C ASP A 536 28.70 6.28 -16.58
N PHE A 537 28.62 6.50 -17.88
CA PHE A 537 29.61 6.07 -18.87
C PHE A 537 29.92 7.20 -19.85
N GLY A 538 31.21 7.36 -20.14
CA GLY A 538 31.67 8.31 -21.15
C GLY A 538 31.39 7.90 -22.60
N SER A 539 31.14 6.59 -22.84
CA SER A 539 30.88 6.03 -24.18
C SER A 539 30.09 4.72 -24.13
N GLU A 540 29.44 4.36 -25.25
CA GLU A 540 28.79 3.05 -25.42
C GLU A 540 29.76 1.88 -25.39
N GLU A 541 31.01 2.07 -25.83
CA GLU A 541 32.04 1.03 -25.78
C GLU A 541 32.47 0.76 -24.34
N GLU A 542 32.64 1.79 -23.52
CA GLU A 542 32.92 1.65 -22.09
C GLU A 542 31.80 0.91 -21.38
N ARG A 543 30.53 1.29 -21.67
CA ARG A 543 29.36 0.60 -21.16
C ARG A 543 29.33 -0.87 -21.56
N LYS A 544 29.63 -1.20 -22.81
CA LYS A 544 29.67 -2.58 -23.28
C LYS A 544 30.71 -3.40 -22.53
N GLN A 545 31.94 -2.87 -22.38
CA GLN A 545 33.00 -3.51 -21.62
C GLN A 545 32.62 -3.68 -20.14
N TYR A 546 31.96 -2.71 -19.54
CA TYR A 546 31.43 -2.81 -18.18
C TYR A 546 30.44 -3.97 -18.05
N LEU A 547 29.46 -4.09 -18.94
CA LEU A 547 28.47 -5.17 -18.93
C LEU A 547 29.10 -6.55 -19.19
N GLU A 548 30.14 -6.62 -19.98
CA GLU A 548 30.91 -7.85 -20.18
C GLU A 548 31.67 -8.26 -18.91
N ARG A 549 32.32 -7.32 -18.21
CA ARG A 549 32.94 -7.56 -16.90
C ARG A 549 31.92 -8.05 -15.88
N LYS A 550 30.77 -7.40 -15.79
CA LYS A 550 29.68 -7.82 -14.89
C LYS A 550 29.19 -9.22 -15.18
N THR A 551 29.07 -9.59 -16.45
CA THR A 551 28.72 -10.97 -16.86
C THR A 551 29.76 -11.97 -16.38
N GLN A 552 31.07 -11.68 -16.58
CA GLN A 552 32.15 -12.54 -16.13
C GLN A 552 32.22 -12.68 -14.60
N GLN A 553 32.00 -11.57 -13.85
CA GLN A 553 31.93 -11.58 -12.39
C GLN A 553 30.78 -12.45 -11.89
N MET A 554 29.62 -12.35 -12.52
CA MET A 554 28.45 -13.16 -12.18
C MET A 554 28.71 -14.65 -12.45
N GLU A 555 29.28 -14.99 -13.62
CA GLU A 555 29.61 -16.37 -13.95
C GLU A 555 30.69 -16.95 -13.00
N ALA A 556 31.68 -16.13 -12.61
CA ALA A 556 32.67 -16.53 -11.62
C ALA A 556 32.06 -16.83 -10.25
N LEU A 557 31.06 -16.06 -9.86
CA LEU A 557 30.31 -16.30 -8.62
C LEU A 557 29.50 -17.61 -8.67
N PHE A 558 28.90 -17.92 -9.83
CA PHE A 558 28.23 -19.22 -10.05
C PHE A 558 29.27 -20.37 -10.05
N ASP A 559 30.38 -20.23 -10.75
CA ASP A 559 31.44 -21.26 -10.82
C ASP A 559 31.96 -21.60 -9.40
N LYS A 560 32.11 -20.59 -8.56
CA LYS A 560 32.60 -20.77 -7.18
C LYS A 560 31.59 -21.50 -6.27
N HIS A 561 30.31 -21.19 -6.35
CA HIS A 561 29.34 -21.67 -5.38
C HIS A 561 28.41 -22.76 -5.89
N TYR A 562 28.32 -22.95 -7.19
CA TYR A 562 27.50 -23.96 -7.86
C TYR A 562 28.33 -24.74 -8.91
N PRO A 563 29.40 -25.42 -8.48
CA PRO A 563 30.28 -26.13 -9.43
C PRO A 563 29.49 -27.17 -10.23
N GLY A 564 29.78 -27.28 -11.53
CA GLY A 564 29.07 -28.18 -12.46
C GLY A 564 27.75 -27.59 -13.01
N TRP A 565 27.42 -26.36 -12.71
CA TRP A 565 26.16 -25.76 -13.18
C TRP A 565 26.06 -25.69 -14.72
N ARG A 566 27.21 -25.54 -15.42
CA ARG A 566 27.22 -25.36 -16.88
C ARG A 566 26.74 -26.61 -17.62
N GLU A 567 27.05 -27.79 -17.10
CA GLU A 567 26.70 -29.10 -17.66
C GLU A 567 25.21 -29.41 -17.47
N GLU A 568 24.60 -28.84 -16.43
CA GLU A 568 23.21 -29.08 -16.06
C GLU A 568 22.21 -28.05 -16.64
N VAL A 569 22.68 -27.06 -17.40
CA VAL A 569 21.83 -26.01 -17.94
C VAL A 569 20.73 -26.59 -18.85
N ALA A 570 19.45 -26.39 -18.46
CA ALA A 570 18.26 -26.63 -19.26
C ALA A 570 17.73 -25.34 -19.90
N VAL A 571 17.77 -24.25 -19.14
CA VAL A 571 17.37 -22.93 -19.61
C VAL A 571 18.33 -21.87 -19.06
N LYS A 572 18.72 -20.94 -19.91
CA LYS A 572 19.53 -19.76 -19.54
C LYS A 572 18.90 -18.51 -20.13
N ARG A 573 18.73 -17.47 -19.30
CA ARG A 573 18.33 -16.14 -19.74
C ARG A 573 19.29 -15.11 -19.15
N VAL A 574 19.83 -14.27 -19.99
CA VAL A 574 20.66 -13.13 -19.57
C VAL A 574 20.05 -11.85 -20.15
N SER A 575 19.62 -10.96 -19.26
CA SER A 575 19.24 -9.60 -19.63
C SER A 575 20.30 -8.65 -19.09
N LYS A 576 21.09 -8.06 -19.98
CA LYS A 576 22.14 -7.11 -19.61
C LYS A 576 21.60 -5.75 -19.16
N LYS A 577 20.29 -5.53 -19.32
CA LYS A 577 19.60 -4.28 -18.98
C LYS A 577 18.12 -4.59 -18.75
N ALA A 578 17.77 -4.86 -17.51
CA ALA A 578 16.39 -5.07 -17.09
C ALA A 578 15.94 -3.93 -16.17
N MET A 579 14.84 -3.28 -16.50
CA MET A 579 14.27 -2.22 -15.66
C MET A 579 13.61 -2.82 -14.42
N VAL A 580 14.08 -2.43 -13.24
CA VAL A 580 13.48 -2.78 -11.94
C VAL A 580 12.46 -1.72 -11.51
N SER A 581 12.82 -0.44 -11.59
CA SER A 581 11.94 0.69 -11.31
C SER A 581 11.97 1.70 -12.45
N SER A 582 10.82 2.30 -12.74
CA SER A 582 10.69 3.35 -13.77
C SER A 582 11.28 4.68 -13.32
N VAL A 583 11.41 4.90 -12.03
CA VAL A 583 12.07 6.07 -11.44
C VAL A 583 13.02 5.57 -10.35
N LYS A 584 14.32 5.88 -10.51
CA LYS A 584 15.35 5.55 -9.52
C LYS A 584 15.13 6.38 -8.26
N ASN A 585 15.27 5.75 -7.09
CA ASN A 585 15.05 6.40 -5.79
C ASN A 585 16.21 7.31 -5.36
N ILE A 586 16.58 8.26 -6.20
CA ILE A 586 17.58 9.29 -5.87
C ILE A 586 16.91 10.64 -5.66
N ALA A 587 17.48 11.49 -4.83
CA ALA A 587 16.88 12.77 -4.41
C ALA A 587 16.59 13.73 -5.58
N SER A 588 17.30 13.60 -6.70
CA SER A 588 17.08 14.43 -7.90
C SER A 588 15.91 13.98 -8.77
N ASN A 589 15.39 12.78 -8.59
CA ASN A 589 14.26 12.26 -9.36
C ASN A 589 12.93 12.65 -8.69
N ILE A 590 11.91 12.87 -9.51
CA ILE A 590 10.59 13.35 -9.07
C ILE A 590 9.54 12.31 -9.43
N LEU A 591 8.70 11.93 -8.46
CA LEU A 591 7.56 11.05 -8.71
C LEU A 591 6.40 11.83 -9.34
N LEU A 592 5.72 11.22 -10.31
CA LEU A 592 4.49 11.77 -10.89
C LEU A 592 3.37 11.83 -9.82
N PRO A 593 2.57 12.92 -9.76
CA PRO A 593 1.37 12.92 -8.94
C PRO A 593 0.37 11.90 -9.47
N THR A 594 -0.40 11.27 -8.60
CA THR A 594 -1.46 10.34 -9.04
C THR A 594 -2.62 11.04 -9.72
N ARG A 595 -2.82 12.33 -9.41
CA ARG A 595 -3.84 13.21 -10.00
C ARG A 595 -3.24 14.59 -10.31
N VAL A 596 -3.67 15.18 -11.39
CA VAL A 596 -3.36 16.56 -11.76
C VAL A 596 -4.64 17.39 -11.65
N GLU A 597 -4.57 18.53 -10.96
CA GLU A 597 -5.72 19.41 -10.81
C GLU A 597 -6.20 19.93 -12.18
N ASN A 598 -7.51 19.98 -12.35
CA ASN A 598 -8.17 20.47 -13.56
C ASN A 598 -7.90 19.69 -14.86
N VAL A 599 -7.30 18.50 -14.75
CA VAL A 599 -7.08 17.60 -15.89
C VAL A 599 -7.71 16.24 -15.61
N PRO A 600 -8.52 15.67 -16.51
CA PRO A 600 -9.23 14.43 -16.27
C PRO A 600 -8.38 13.18 -16.56
N PHE A 601 -7.06 13.20 -16.31
CA PHE A 601 -6.19 12.05 -16.39
C PHE A 601 -5.41 11.81 -15.10
N TYR A 602 -4.99 10.57 -14.92
CA TYR A 602 -4.37 10.07 -13.72
C TYR A 602 -3.11 9.28 -14.04
N PHE A 603 -2.22 9.15 -13.05
CA PHE A 603 -1.01 8.35 -13.17
C PHE A 603 -0.95 7.32 -12.05
N CYS A 604 -0.60 6.08 -12.37
CA CYS A 604 -0.29 5.06 -11.38
C CYS A 604 0.88 4.18 -11.83
N GLY A 605 1.61 3.68 -10.86
CA GLY A 605 2.81 2.87 -11.09
C GLY A 605 3.87 3.16 -10.04
N ASP A 606 4.99 2.49 -10.15
CA ASP A 606 6.14 2.67 -9.26
C ASP A 606 6.87 4.02 -9.45
N GLY A 607 6.63 4.71 -10.56
CA GLY A 607 7.11 6.08 -10.82
C GLY A 607 6.16 7.19 -10.38
N CYS A 608 5.08 6.85 -9.64
CA CYS A 608 4.07 7.80 -9.20
C CYS A 608 4.07 7.93 -7.67
N ASN A 609 3.51 9.02 -7.15
CA ASN A 609 3.30 9.19 -5.73
C ASN A 609 2.45 8.02 -5.18
N GLY A 610 2.94 7.40 -4.11
CA GLY A 610 2.32 6.26 -3.47
C GLY A 610 3.12 5.80 -2.28
N LYS A 611 2.57 4.93 -1.46
CA LYS A 611 3.26 4.36 -0.30
C LYS A 611 4.09 3.15 -0.72
N GLY A 612 5.23 2.99 -0.06
CA GLY A 612 6.17 1.90 -0.27
C GLY A 612 7.01 2.05 -1.53
N GLU A 613 7.67 0.98 -1.92
CA GLU A 613 8.62 0.92 -3.04
C GLU A 613 8.21 -0.14 -4.06
N LEU A 614 8.67 0.01 -5.30
CA LEU A 614 8.50 -0.97 -6.37
C LEU A 614 7.03 -1.41 -6.56
N ALA A 615 6.74 -2.71 -6.39
CA ALA A 615 5.39 -3.27 -6.53
C ALA A 615 4.41 -2.67 -5.52
N GLU A 616 4.83 -2.38 -4.29
CA GLU A 616 3.97 -1.77 -3.28
C GLU A 616 3.50 -0.38 -3.71
N ARG A 617 4.41 0.45 -4.25
CA ARG A 617 4.06 1.77 -4.79
C ARG A 617 3.14 1.65 -6.00
N ALA A 618 3.36 0.67 -6.86
CA ALA A 618 2.46 0.40 -7.99
C ALA A 618 1.04 0.06 -7.51
N PHE A 619 0.89 -0.78 -6.50
CA PHE A 619 -0.40 -1.13 -5.92
C PHE A 619 -1.06 0.06 -5.20
N SER A 620 -0.31 0.78 -4.36
CA SER A 620 -0.85 1.87 -3.56
C SER A 620 -1.31 3.05 -4.43
N SER A 621 -0.55 3.42 -5.45
CA SER A 621 -0.91 4.49 -6.40
C SER A 621 -2.13 4.11 -7.23
N ALA A 622 -2.20 2.87 -7.75
CA ALA A 622 -3.32 2.39 -8.53
C ALA A 622 -4.64 2.35 -7.73
N ARG A 623 -4.56 1.88 -6.47
CA ARG A 623 -5.70 1.91 -5.55
C ARG A 623 -6.19 3.33 -5.29
N SER A 624 -5.27 4.26 -5.01
CA SER A 624 -5.59 5.67 -4.78
C SER A 624 -6.30 6.31 -5.99
N VAL A 625 -5.78 6.05 -7.19
CA VAL A 625 -6.40 6.53 -8.45
C VAL A 625 -7.79 5.96 -8.63
N ALA A 626 -7.96 4.65 -8.45
CA ALA A 626 -9.27 4.01 -8.59
C ALA A 626 -10.29 4.58 -7.60
N GLN A 627 -9.90 4.77 -6.34
CA GLN A 627 -10.74 5.37 -5.31
C GLN A 627 -11.14 6.81 -5.67
N SER A 628 -10.20 7.64 -6.15
CA SER A 628 -10.52 9.01 -6.57
C SER A 628 -11.53 9.05 -7.71
N ILE A 629 -11.42 8.14 -8.69
CA ILE A 629 -12.38 8.07 -9.80
C ILE A 629 -13.76 7.59 -9.32
N VAL A 630 -13.81 6.59 -8.44
CA VAL A 630 -15.07 6.10 -7.86
C VAL A 630 -15.76 7.20 -7.04
N GLU A 631 -15.01 7.97 -6.26
CA GLU A 631 -15.53 9.12 -5.51
C GLU A 631 -16.11 10.20 -6.44
N GLU A 632 -15.44 10.50 -7.56
CA GLU A 632 -15.96 11.45 -8.55
C GLU A 632 -17.28 10.98 -9.19
N VAL A 633 -17.37 9.69 -9.54
CA VAL A 633 -18.60 9.09 -10.08
C VAL A 633 -19.73 9.17 -9.06
N ASN A 634 -19.47 8.76 -7.82
CA ASN A 634 -20.48 8.78 -6.77
C ASN A 634 -20.96 10.22 -6.47
N HIS A 635 -20.02 11.19 -6.46
CA HIS A 635 -20.37 12.60 -6.28
C HIS A 635 -21.22 13.16 -7.43
N ALA A 636 -20.88 12.80 -8.67
CA ALA A 636 -21.66 13.20 -9.84
C ALA A 636 -23.09 12.63 -9.81
N LEU A 637 -23.25 11.38 -9.35
CA LEU A 637 -24.57 10.73 -9.21
C LEU A 637 -25.44 11.37 -8.13
N VAL A 638 -24.85 11.91 -7.05
CA VAL A 638 -25.57 12.59 -5.97
C VAL A 638 -26.06 13.98 -6.41
N HIS A 639 -25.37 14.63 -7.35
CA HIS A 639 -25.66 16.00 -7.79
C HIS A 639 -26.32 16.08 -9.17
N ALA A 640 -26.53 14.96 -9.86
CA ALA A 640 -27.31 14.81 -11.07
C ALA A 640 -28.74 14.37 -10.76
#